data_3a15c9279b068c504c4f1f6e542ea7c3
#
_entry.id   3a15c9279b068c504c4f1f6e542ea7c3
#
_cell.length_a   1.000
_cell.length_b   1.000
_cell.length_c   1.000
_cell.angle_alpha   90.00
_cell.angle_beta   90.00
_cell.angle_gamma   90.00
#
_symmetry.space_group_name_H-M   'P 1'
#
loop_
_entity.id
_entity.type
_entity.pdbx_description
1 polymer ?
#
loop_
_entity_poly.entity_id
_entity_poly.type
_entity_poly.pdbx_seq_one_letter_code
_entity_poly.pdbx_strand_id
1 'polypeptide(L)'
;EPIKKVKSYSEIGVIDESFDEIDTFTTQRFSKIKALIKQPLLFGFLITFTISIFYSRNRFGSLSGGALAVAPDSAMQLITSYVDSWHLVGLGSSNQAPVWQPIIGILSLITAGNPQIFLALLMFLTPTILFLLAYRTARSYSLSNYSSVFVAFLYAFSPVALASINQGRLGTIAVAICLPILLQMLIKNELVSELSWRRIYAIALIAGLASFFSELFLLGWVVIHFIFLVNHYLNGNNWRTTKWREILDNFNNNESKKRTSLLLTPFLMNLPISLSLITHPIASLREPGLSLASGDQLSVLIFNPGGISAPPLFILAPFLIYLLVTLASTDQRKPAIIALLTLSVAITLSSYYIEGNSSGSQRVWSGPLILFAQLLVLLSVFALGERLVPQLRQSNFGFRHIASVITTVITIYSIIAVILWTTTVGANSLVKTDQQQVVPAFISDLANTNEKPKTLVIRKNNEQLQYFITRGADLQLGNADIAVKTPEQVHKVIVELVNGVGSTSSQVLGLYGIQYIFMKNPADAGLLRTIDGIGGFTRSSATKDGVVWKVNNALARVTYQSDLGKYTTLNSTDKASTAYVPGPGVVFLAEQFDKSWQLLLNGKQIKLEQNQFGVPIFKIPEAGDISLIHNGVSRRAWISLQLIIFLTVIVLALPAGRKRREVPLEELV
;
A
#
# COMPACT_ATOMS: atom_id res chain seq x y z
N GLU A 1 7.76 -84.22 -13.44
CA GLU A 1 8.10 -83.81 -14.81
C GLU A 1 7.07 -82.84 -15.34
N PRO A 2 7.47 -81.65 -15.86
CA PRO A 2 6.52 -80.62 -16.27
C PRO A 2 6.28 -80.74 -17.78
N ILE A 3 5.02 -80.64 -18.14
CA ILE A 3 4.55 -80.58 -19.52
C ILE A 3 4.88 -79.22 -20.15
N LYS A 4 5.69 -79.26 -21.21
CA LYS A 4 5.96 -78.11 -22.08
C LYS A 4 4.68 -77.75 -22.89
N LYS A 5 4.18 -76.50 -22.72
CA LYS A 5 3.18 -75.95 -23.64
C LYS A 5 3.83 -75.53 -24.95
N VAL A 6 3.27 -76.10 -26.01
CA VAL A 6 3.60 -75.82 -27.39
C VAL A 6 3.13 -74.41 -27.76
N LYS A 7 3.99 -73.65 -28.41
CA LYS A 7 3.64 -72.36 -29.04
C LYS A 7 2.91 -72.65 -30.35
N SER A 8 1.68 -72.19 -30.47
CA SER A 8 1.00 -72.10 -31.76
C SER A 8 1.34 -70.79 -32.43
N TYR A 9 1.93 -70.87 -33.59
CA TYR A 9 2.05 -69.75 -34.51
C TYR A 9 0.73 -69.59 -35.26
N SER A 10 0.15 -68.38 -35.24
CA SER A 10 -0.77 -67.96 -36.30
C SER A 10 -0.25 -66.63 -36.82
N GLU A 11 0.24 -66.66 -38.02
CA GLU A 11 0.59 -65.49 -38.82
C GLU A 11 -0.68 -64.82 -39.33
N ILE A 12 -0.46 -63.54 -39.63
CA ILE A 12 -1.24 -62.58 -40.41
C ILE A 12 -2.13 -61.66 -39.60
N GLY A 13 -1.61 -60.45 -39.42
CA GLY A 13 -2.34 -59.25 -39.15
C GLY A 13 -1.42 -58.11 -39.37
N VAL A 14 -1.60 -57.38 -40.44
CA VAL A 14 -0.99 -56.07 -40.63
C VAL A 14 -1.50 -55.21 -39.50
N ILE A 15 -0.69 -55.03 -38.48
CA ILE A 15 -0.98 -54.10 -37.37
C ILE A 15 -0.66 -52.69 -37.87
N ASP A 16 -1.70 -51.93 -38.00
CA ASP A 16 -1.61 -50.52 -38.34
C ASP A 16 -0.88 -49.79 -37.18
N GLU A 17 0.43 -49.56 -37.32
CA GLU A 17 1.29 -48.91 -36.33
C GLU A 17 0.78 -47.50 -35.95
N SER A 18 -0.12 -46.93 -36.74
CA SER A 18 -0.72 -45.61 -36.49
C SER A 18 -1.73 -45.59 -35.33
N PHE A 19 -2.39 -46.71 -35.02
CA PHE A 19 -3.36 -46.78 -33.92
C PHE A 19 -2.70 -46.99 -32.57
N ASP A 20 -1.59 -47.68 -32.48
CA ASP A 20 -0.85 -47.91 -31.24
C ASP A 20 -0.10 -46.61 -30.78
N GLU A 21 0.37 -45.78 -31.72
CA GLU A 21 0.96 -44.47 -31.39
C GLU A 21 -0.07 -43.49 -30.81
N ILE A 22 -1.30 -43.48 -31.31
CA ILE A 22 -2.38 -42.60 -30.80
C ILE A 22 -2.81 -43.06 -29.42
N ASP A 23 -2.91 -44.34 -29.14
CA ASP A 23 -3.28 -44.84 -27.80
C ASP A 23 -2.16 -44.67 -26.77
N THR A 24 -0.89 -44.80 -27.17
CA THR A 24 0.24 -44.54 -26.28
C THR A 24 0.41 -43.03 -25.97
N PHE A 25 0.13 -42.18 -26.95
CA PHE A 25 0.15 -40.70 -26.73
C PHE A 25 -1.00 -40.25 -25.83
N THR A 26 -2.19 -40.78 -25.98
CA THR A 26 -3.33 -40.42 -25.11
C THR A 26 -3.15 -41.00 -23.71
N THR A 27 -2.72 -42.23 -23.54
CA THR A 27 -2.44 -42.83 -22.22
C THR A 27 -1.27 -42.17 -21.52
N GLN A 28 -0.21 -41.71 -22.19
CA GLN A 28 0.88 -40.95 -21.61
C GLN A 28 0.43 -39.53 -21.20
N ARG A 29 -0.41 -38.83 -21.96
CA ARG A 29 -0.99 -37.56 -21.58
C ARG A 29 -1.88 -37.70 -20.34
N PHE A 30 -2.76 -38.67 -20.30
CA PHE A 30 -3.62 -38.95 -19.14
C PHE A 30 -2.82 -39.40 -17.92
N SER A 31 -1.72 -40.12 -18.06
CA SER A 31 -0.85 -40.49 -16.94
C SER A 31 -0.08 -39.29 -16.37
N LYS A 32 0.38 -38.37 -17.23
CA LYS A 32 1.01 -37.12 -16.81
C LYS A 32 0.02 -36.20 -16.09
N ILE A 33 -1.21 -36.06 -16.57
CA ILE A 33 -2.28 -35.32 -15.93
C ILE A 33 -2.66 -35.98 -14.59
N LYS A 34 -2.78 -37.29 -14.52
CA LYS A 34 -2.98 -38.04 -13.27
C LYS A 34 -1.82 -37.84 -12.27
N ALA A 35 -0.59 -37.80 -12.75
CA ALA A 35 0.59 -37.50 -11.90
C ALA A 35 0.58 -36.05 -11.39
N LEU A 36 0.13 -35.11 -12.22
CA LEU A 36 -0.01 -33.71 -11.84
C LEU A 36 -1.12 -33.49 -10.78
N ILE A 37 -2.26 -34.18 -10.93
CA ILE A 37 -3.37 -34.18 -9.97
C ILE A 37 -2.94 -34.81 -8.63
N LYS A 38 -1.99 -35.75 -8.67
CA LYS A 38 -1.39 -36.33 -7.44
C LYS A 38 -0.51 -35.32 -6.66
N GLN A 39 -0.13 -34.18 -7.28
CA GLN A 39 0.59 -33.10 -6.64
C GLN A 39 -0.30 -31.85 -6.54
N PRO A 40 -1.21 -31.79 -5.56
CA PRO A 40 -2.25 -30.75 -5.49
C PRO A 40 -1.66 -29.34 -5.44
N LEU A 41 -0.49 -29.16 -4.82
CA LEU A 41 0.20 -27.86 -4.79
C LEU A 41 0.56 -27.36 -6.20
N LEU A 42 1.17 -28.23 -7.03
CA LEU A 42 1.59 -27.84 -8.38
C LEU A 42 0.39 -27.53 -9.27
N PHE A 43 -0.67 -28.33 -9.15
CA PHE A 43 -1.91 -28.11 -9.89
C PHE A 43 -2.58 -26.78 -9.46
N GLY A 44 -2.73 -26.53 -8.17
CA GLY A 44 -3.27 -25.27 -7.65
C GLY A 44 -2.43 -24.06 -8.04
N PHE A 45 -1.10 -24.18 -8.01
CA PHE A 45 -0.17 -23.14 -8.45
C PHE A 45 -0.39 -22.81 -9.94
N LEU A 46 -0.42 -23.80 -10.82
CA LEU A 46 -0.61 -23.60 -12.25
C LEU A 46 -1.95 -22.94 -12.57
N ILE A 47 -3.04 -23.37 -11.92
CA ILE A 47 -4.35 -22.73 -12.07
C ILE A 47 -4.30 -21.27 -11.63
N THR A 48 -3.78 -21.00 -10.43
CA THR A 48 -3.69 -19.63 -9.90
C THR A 48 -2.85 -18.74 -10.81
N PHE A 49 -1.72 -19.23 -11.28
CA PHE A 49 -0.83 -18.50 -12.19
C PHE A 49 -1.52 -18.20 -13.53
N THR A 50 -2.21 -19.19 -14.11
CA THR A 50 -2.96 -19.01 -15.36
C THR A 50 -4.07 -17.97 -15.19
N ILE A 51 -4.83 -18.03 -14.10
CA ILE A 51 -5.87 -17.03 -13.81
C ILE A 51 -5.23 -15.64 -13.64
N SER A 52 -4.07 -15.54 -12.99
CA SER A 52 -3.34 -14.27 -12.84
C SER A 52 -2.96 -13.65 -14.18
N ILE A 53 -2.59 -14.45 -15.19
CA ILE A 53 -2.32 -13.96 -16.56
C ILE A 53 -3.59 -13.30 -17.14
N PHE A 54 -4.71 -14.00 -17.12
CA PHE A 54 -5.97 -13.48 -17.65
C PHE A 54 -6.49 -12.26 -16.87
N TYR A 55 -6.33 -12.29 -15.56
CA TYR A 55 -6.73 -11.20 -14.67
C TYR A 55 -5.90 -9.92 -14.87
N SER A 56 -4.63 -10.07 -15.24
CA SER A 56 -3.68 -8.95 -15.41
C SER A 56 -3.50 -8.52 -16.87
N ARG A 57 -4.29 -9.05 -17.83
CA ARG A 57 -4.11 -8.78 -19.26
C ARG A 57 -4.06 -7.29 -19.66
N ASN A 58 -4.69 -6.41 -18.88
CA ASN A 58 -4.74 -4.96 -19.13
C ASN A 58 -3.74 -4.18 -18.22
N ARG A 59 -2.80 -4.87 -17.56
CA ARG A 59 -1.89 -4.28 -16.55
C ARG A 59 -0.42 -4.51 -16.85
N PHE A 60 -0.06 -4.75 -18.11
CA PHE A 60 1.33 -4.84 -18.53
C PHE A 60 1.80 -3.48 -19.06
N GLY A 61 2.78 -2.86 -18.38
CA GLY A 61 3.32 -1.54 -18.71
C GLY A 61 3.35 -0.60 -17.51
N SER A 62 3.42 0.69 -17.76
CA SER A 62 3.36 1.71 -16.71
C SER A 62 1.94 1.82 -16.16
N LEU A 63 1.79 1.49 -14.90
CA LEU A 63 0.48 1.42 -14.23
C LEU A 63 0.13 2.72 -13.54
N SER A 64 -1.13 3.14 -13.70
CA SER A 64 -1.74 4.21 -12.91
C SER A 64 -3.24 3.98 -12.75
N GLY A 65 -3.83 4.64 -11.76
CA GLY A 65 -5.27 4.63 -11.52
C GLY A 65 -5.66 4.15 -10.12
N GLY A 66 -6.85 4.48 -9.70
CA GLY A 66 -7.29 4.21 -8.33
C GLY A 66 -6.43 4.94 -7.30
N ALA A 67 -5.90 4.20 -6.32
CA ALA A 67 -4.97 4.71 -5.33
C ALA A 67 -3.51 4.76 -5.84
N LEU A 68 -3.20 4.09 -6.95
CA LEU A 68 -1.87 4.00 -7.52
C LEU A 68 -1.60 5.19 -8.44
N ALA A 69 -0.68 6.05 -8.07
CA ALA A 69 -0.13 7.08 -8.96
C ALA A 69 1.00 6.50 -9.82
N VAL A 70 1.38 7.21 -10.88
CA VAL A 70 2.45 6.80 -11.80
C VAL A 70 3.77 6.65 -11.03
N ALA A 71 4.41 5.49 -11.18
CA ALA A 71 5.74 5.31 -10.59
C ALA A 71 6.80 6.08 -11.38
N PRO A 72 7.84 6.61 -10.74
CA PRO A 72 8.94 7.26 -11.43
C PRO A 72 9.73 6.25 -12.28
N ASP A 73 10.52 6.76 -13.23
CA ASP A 73 11.31 5.94 -14.16
C ASP A 73 12.48 5.21 -13.50
N SER A 74 12.93 5.69 -12.36
CA SER A 74 14.15 5.20 -11.69
C SER A 74 13.92 4.90 -10.21
N ALA A 75 14.47 3.77 -9.75
CA ALA A 75 14.56 3.40 -8.34
C ALA A 75 15.20 4.49 -7.47
N MET A 76 16.23 5.17 -8.03
CA MET A 76 16.95 6.22 -7.31
C MET A 76 16.04 7.40 -6.99
N GLN A 77 15.06 7.73 -7.83
CA GLN A 77 14.11 8.81 -7.55
C GLN A 77 13.25 8.51 -6.30
N LEU A 78 12.82 7.26 -6.09
CA LEU A 78 12.12 6.86 -4.86
C LEU A 78 13.03 6.92 -3.63
N ILE A 79 14.29 6.51 -3.76
CA ILE A 79 15.25 6.53 -2.66
C ILE A 79 15.61 7.98 -2.31
N THR A 80 15.90 8.82 -3.31
CA THR A 80 16.22 10.24 -3.07
C THR A 80 15.05 11.01 -2.52
N SER A 81 13.83 10.76 -3.02
CA SER A 81 12.61 11.34 -2.45
C SER A 81 12.46 11.01 -0.96
N TYR A 82 12.82 9.79 -0.54
CA TYR A 82 12.79 9.44 0.89
C TYR A 82 13.84 10.19 1.71
N VAL A 83 15.03 10.41 1.16
CA VAL A 83 16.13 11.10 1.86
C VAL A 83 15.93 12.61 1.92
N ASP A 84 15.18 13.15 0.98
CA ASP A 84 14.99 14.58 0.83
C ASP A 84 14.24 15.21 2.00
N SER A 85 14.62 16.42 2.38
CA SER A 85 13.97 17.23 3.40
C SER A 85 12.92 18.18 2.83
N TRP A 86 12.92 18.38 1.51
CA TRP A 86 11.95 19.20 0.79
C TRP A 86 11.49 18.51 -0.47
N HIS A 87 10.20 18.56 -0.73
CA HIS A 87 9.56 17.92 -1.87
C HIS A 87 8.78 18.93 -2.72
N LEU A 88 8.93 18.83 -4.04
CA LEU A 88 8.22 19.68 -5.00
C LEU A 88 6.80 19.14 -5.27
N VAL A 89 6.01 18.99 -4.21
CA VAL A 89 4.61 18.53 -4.28
C VAL A 89 3.68 19.69 -3.93
N GLY A 90 2.70 19.97 -4.77
CA GLY A 90 1.82 21.12 -4.58
C GLY A 90 2.59 22.43 -4.50
N LEU A 91 2.40 23.18 -3.42
CA LEU A 91 3.16 24.42 -3.12
C LEU A 91 4.50 24.17 -2.43
N GLY A 92 4.93 22.93 -2.37
CA GLY A 92 6.11 22.47 -1.62
C GLY A 92 5.73 21.81 -0.30
N SER A 93 6.54 20.86 0.16
CA SER A 93 6.30 20.12 1.39
C SER A 93 7.59 19.73 2.09
N SER A 94 7.63 19.91 3.41
CA SER A 94 8.66 19.35 4.30
C SER A 94 8.18 18.07 5.00
N ASN A 95 7.00 17.55 4.66
CA ASN A 95 6.52 16.26 5.19
C ASN A 95 7.48 15.14 4.80
N GLN A 96 7.61 14.20 5.71
CA GLN A 96 8.47 13.06 5.48
C GLN A 96 7.85 12.09 4.48
N ALA A 97 8.65 11.67 3.50
CA ALA A 97 8.24 10.60 2.62
C ALA A 97 8.11 9.28 3.41
N PRO A 98 7.10 8.45 3.10
CA PRO A 98 6.87 7.19 3.81
C PRO A 98 7.95 6.15 3.52
N VAL A 99 8.20 5.27 4.50
CA VAL A 99 9.28 4.25 4.46
C VAL A 99 9.08 3.22 3.34
N TRP A 100 7.86 3.01 2.88
CA TRP A 100 7.60 2.08 1.78
C TRP A 100 8.23 2.52 0.44
N GLN A 101 8.45 3.83 0.22
CA GLN A 101 9.07 4.33 -1.03
C GLN A 101 10.46 3.76 -1.30
N PRO A 102 11.46 3.90 -0.39
CA PRO A 102 12.77 3.30 -0.61
C PRO A 102 12.73 1.77 -0.69
N ILE A 103 11.75 1.12 -0.03
CA ILE A 103 11.60 -0.34 -0.14
C ILE A 103 11.19 -0.73 -1.57
N ILE A 104 10.21 -0.05 -2.16
CA ILE A 104 9.85 -0.27 -3.57
C ILE A 104 11.04 0.07 -4.48
N GLY A 105 11.77 1.16 -4.21
CA GLY A 105 12.99 1.50 -4.93
C GLY A 105 14.02 0.37 -4.90
N ILE A 106 14.34 -0.18 -3.73
CA ILE A 106 15.28 -1.30 -3.58
C ILE A 106 14.76 -2.56 -4.26
N LEU A 107 13.48 -2.91 -4.08
CA LEU A 107 12.90 -4.08 -4.71
C LEU A 107 12.84 -3.97 -6.24
N SER A 108 12.69 -2.76 -6.78
CA SER A 108 12.71 -2.53 -8.23
C SER A 108 14.09 -2.76 -8.87
N LEU A 109 15.17 -2.93 -8.10
CA LEU A 109 16.47 -3.37 -8.61
C LEU A 109 16.38 -4.76 -9.27
N ILE A 110 15.43 -5.60 -8.87
CA ILE A 110 15.12 -6.89 -9.51
C ILE A 110 14.70 -6.69 -10.99
N THR A 111 14.09 -5.54 -11.29
CA THR A 111 13.66 -5.14 -12.64
C THR A 111 14.59 -4.07 -13.24
N ALA A 112 15.89 -4.23 -13.04
CA ALA A 112 16.92 -3.30 -13.51
C ALA A 112 16.72 -1.84 -13.05
N GLY A 113 16.16 -1.65 -11.86
CA GLY A 113 15.93 -0.33 -11.27
C GLY A 113 14.73 0.43 -11.85
N ASN A 114 13.81 -0.25 -12.52
CA ASN A 114 12.59 0.34 -13.05
C ASN A 114 11.38 0.03 -12.14
N PRO A 115 10.87 1.01 -11.35
CA PRO A 115 9.72 0.81 -10.47
C PRO A 115 8.39 0.54 -11.21
N GLN A 116 8.22 1.04 -12.44
CA GLN A 116 7.00 0.82 -13.23
C GLN A 116 6.87 -0.66 -13.57
N ILE A 117 7.94 -1.28 -14.10
CA ILE A 117 7.98 -2.71 -14.41
C ILE A 117 7.82 -3.54 -13.13
N PHE A 118 8.48 -3.14 -12.03
CA PHE A 118 8.36 -3.82 -10.75
C PHE A 118 6.91 -3.84 -10.25
N LEU A 119 6.20 -2.72 -10.27
CA LEU A 119 4.81 -2.65 -9.82
C LEU A 119 3.87 -3.46 -10.73
N ALA A 120 4.08 -3.44 -12.05
CA ALA A 120 3.33 -4.29 -12.97
C ALA A 120 3.53 -5.78 -12.64
N LEU A 121 4.78 -6.18 -12.42
CA LEU A 121 5.13 -7.55 -12.02
C LEU A 121 4.54 -7.91 -10.65
N LEU A 122 4.61 -7.00 -9.67
CA LEU A 122 4.03 -7.19 -8.34
C LEU A 122 2.52 -7.42 -8.45
N MET A 123 1.78 -6.56 -9.16
CA MET A 123 0.33 -6.70 -9.34
C MET A 123 -0.04 -8.01 -10.02
N PHE A 124 0.73 -8.42 -11.04
CA PHE A 124 0.56 -9.67 -11.75
C PHE A 124 0.81 -10.90 -10.86
N LEU A 125 1.91 -10.90 -10.10
CA LEU A 125 2.32 -12.03 -9.27
C LEU A 125 1.61 -12.11 -7.93
N THR A 126 0.96 -11.03 -7.47
CA THR A 126 0.32 -10.99 -6.15
C THR A 126 -0.59 -12.21 -5.89
N PRO A 127 -1.55 -12.63 -6.75
CA PRO A 127 -2.37 -13.80 -6.45
C PRO A 127 -1.54 -15.08 -6.29
N THR A 128 -0.50 -15.25 -7.11
CA THR A 128 0.38 -16.42 -7.06
C THR A 128 1.23 -16.45 -5.78
N ILE A 129 1.75 -15.29 -5.36
CA ILE A 129 2.51 -15.15 -4.10
C ILE A 129 1.59 -15.44 -2.91
N LEU A 130 0.39 -14.87 -2.89
CA LEU A 130 -0.60 -15.10 -1.83
C LEU A 130 -1.00 -16.57 -1.75
N PHE A 131 -1.18 -17.24 -2.88
CA PHE A 131 -1.45 -18.68 -2.94
C PHE A 131 -0.35 -19.51 -2.26
N LEU A 132 0.91 -19.28 -2.61
CA LEU A 132 2.04 -20.02 -2.04
C LEU A 132 2.18 -19.79 -0.53
N LEU A 133 2.03 -18.55 -0.08
CA LEU A 133 2.15 -18.20 1.33
C LEU A 133 0.99 -18.75 2.15
N ALA A 134 -0.24 -18.60 1.68
CA ALA A 134 -1.42 -19.13 2.36
C ALA A 134 -1.44 -20.66 2.38
N TYR A 135 -0.95 -21.34 1.32
CA TYR A 135 -0.75 -22.78 1.33
C TYR A 135 0.18 -23.23 2.47
N ARG A 136 1.34 -22.56 2.60
CA ARG A 136 2.29 -22.86 3.69
C ARG A 136 1.68 -22.64 5.07
N THR A 137 0.89 -21.58 5.22
CA THR A 137 0.17 -21.27 6.47
C THR A 137 -0.88 -22.34 6.78
N ALA A 138 -1.69 -22.73 5.79
CA ALA A 138 -2.69 -23.77 5.95
C ALA A 138 -2.06 -25.13 6.32
N ARG A 139 -0.91 -25.48 5.72
CA ARG A 139 -0.12 -26.66 6.12
C ARG A 139 0.39 -26.57 7.56
N SER A 140 0.77 -25.39 8.00
CA SER A 140 1.20 -25.17 9.40
C SER A 140 0.03 -25.26 10.39
N TYR A 141 -1.19 -25.02 9.92
CA TYR A 141 -2.44 -25.23 10.66
C TYR A 141 -2.90 -26.69 10.63
N SER A 142 -2.05 -27.62 10.19
CA SER A 142 -2.27 -29.07 10.11
C SER A 142 -3.38 -29.50 9.12
N LEU A 143 -3.72 -28.67 8.14
CA LEU A 143 -4.66 -29.04 7.09
C LEU A 143 -4.02 -30.00 6.08
N SER A 144 -4.83 -30.86 5.46
CA SER A 144 -4.43 -31.76 4.38
C SER A 144 -3.92 -30.95 3.16
N ASN A 145 -3.24 -31.63 2.23
CA ASN A 145 -2.74 -30.97 1.01
C ASN A 145 -3.86 -30.37 0.18
N TYR A 146 -5.01 -31.06 0.06
CA TYR A 146 -6.15 -30.58 -0.73
C TYR A 146 -6.84 -29.37 -0.06
N SER A 147 -7.17 -29.47 1.22
CA SER A 147 -7.74 -28.33 1.96
C SER A 147 -6.83 -27.12 1.93
N SER A 148 -5.53 -27.32 2.03
CA SER A 148 -4.54 -26.23 1.97
C SER A 148 -4.53 -25.54 0.61
N VAL A 149 -4.73 -26.27 -0.49
CA VAL A 149 -4.86 -25.68 -1.84
C VAL A 149 -6.12 -24.84 -1.95
N PHE A 150 -7.26 -25.32 -1.42
CA PHE A 150 -8.52 -24.56 -1.46
C PHE A 150 -8.43 -23.29 -0.62
N VAL A 151 -7.90 -23.37 0.61
CA VAL A 151 -7.64 -22.19 1.45
C VAL A 151 -6.74 -21.18 0.73
N ALA A 152 -5.65 -21.67 0.13
CA ALA A 152 -4.69 -20.85 -0.59
C ALA A 152 -5.32 -20.15 -1.79
N PHE A 153 -6.11 -20.86 -2.57
CA PHE A 153 -6.81 -20.31 -3.73
C PHE A 153 -7.83 -19.23 -3.32
N LEU A 154 -8.68 -19.53 -2.34
CA LEU A 154 -9.70 -18.60 -1.86
C LEU A 154 -9.10 -17.37 -1.15
N TYR A 155 -7.93 -17.51 -0.52
CA TYR A 155 -7.21 -16.37 0.03
C TYR A 155 -6.56 -15.52 -1.06
N ALA A 156 -5.91 -16.13 -2.03
CA ALA A 156 -5.25 -15.44 -3.15
C ALA A 156 -6.23 -14.56 -3.95
N PHE A 157 -7.46 -15.03 -4.09
CA PHE A 157 -8.56 -14.34 -4.77
C PHE A 157 -9.65 -13.88 -3.79
N SER A 158 -9.27 -13.59 -2.54
CA SER A 158 -10.23 -13.06 -1.56
C SER A 158 -10.76 -11.68 -2.00
N PRO A 159 -11.97 -11.30 -1.59
CA PRO A 159 -12.56 -10.02 -1.97
C PRO A 159 -11.65 -8.82 -1.75
N VAL A 160 -10.95 -8.79 -0.61
CA VAL A 160 -10.01 -7.69 -0.30
C VAL A 160 -8.78 -7.72 -1.19
N ALA A 161 -8.20 -8.91 -1.46
CA ALA A 161 -7.05 -9.03 -2.35
C ALA A 161 -7.40 -8.56 -3.77
N LEU A 162 -8.55 -9.00 -4.30
CA LEU A 162 -9.04 -8.58 -5.61
C LEU A 162 -9.31 -7.07 -5.67
N ALA A 163 -10.00 -6.51 -4.66
CA ALA A 163 -10.25 -5.07 -4.59
C ALA A 163 -8.94 -4.27 -4.51
N SER A 164 -7.97 -4.74 -3.72
CA SER A 164 -6.69 -4.05 -3.55
C SER A 164 -5.87 -4.01 -4.84
N ILE A 165 -5.84 -5.12 -5.61
CA ILE A 165 -5.17 -5.17 -6.91
C ILE A 165 -5.89 -4.25 -7.91
N ASN A 166 -7.22 -4.29 -7.98
CA ASN A 166 -8.00 -3.47 -8.92
C ASN A 166 -7.92 -1.97 -8.63
N GLN A 167 -7.77 -1.62 -7.37
CA GLN A 167 -7.73 -0.24 -6.90
C GLN A 167 -6.30 0.28 -6.68
N GLY A 168 -5.26 -0.56 -6.83
CA GLY A 168 -3.87 -0.15 -6.65
C GLY A 168 -3.48 0.16 -5.19
N ARG A 169 -4.08 -0.53 -4.21
CA ARG A 169 -3.83 -0.29 -2.78
C ARG A 169 -2.60 -1.07 -2.30
N LEU A 170 -1.43 -0.47 -2.48
CA LEU A 170 -0.13 -1.08 -2.16
C LEU A 170 0.00 -1.49 -0.69
N GLY A 171 -0.55 -0.70 0.23
CA GLY A 171 -0.52 -0.98 1.67
C GLY A 171 -1.19 -2.31 2.00
N THR A 172 -2.41 -2.50 1.52
CA THR A 172 -3.15 -3.75 1.74
C THR A 172 -2.52 -4.94 1.02
N ILE A 173 -1.93 -4.76 -0.17
CA ILE A 173 -1.20 -5.83 -0.88
C ILE A 173 0.02 -6.28 -0.06
N ALA A 174 0.79 -5.36 0.49
CA ALA A 174 1.93 -5.69 1.34
C ALA A 174 1.51 -6.44 2.61
N VAL A 175 0.44 -6.00 3.28
CA VAL A 175 -0.15 -6.70 4.43
C VAL A 175 -0.63 -8.09 4.02
N ALA A 176 -1.29 -8.25 2.86
CA ALA A 176 -1.75 -9.54 2.35
C ALA A 176 -0.60 -10.55 2.19
N ILE A 177 0.57 -10.09 1.76
CA ILE A 177 1.78 -10.92 1.64
C ILE A 177 2.37 -11.27 3.01
N CYS A 178 2.47 -10.31 3.92
CA CYS A 178 3.09 -10.50 5.22
C CYS A 178 2.22 -11.32 6.20
N LEU A 179 0.91 -11.18 6.12
CA LEU A 179 -0.04 -11.75 7.08
C LEU A 179 0.02 -13.29 7.18
N PRO A 180 0.02 -14.07 6.07
CA PRO A 180 0.17 -15.52 6.15
C PRO A 180 1.50 -15.94 6.80
N ILE A 181 2.59 -15.21 6.53
CA ILE A 181 3.91 -15.50 7.11
C ILE A 181 3.88 -15.28 8.62
N LEU A 182 3.34 -14.14 9.07
CA LEU A 182 3.19 -13.83 10.49
C LEU A 182 2.34 -14.88 11.20
N LEU A 183 1.20 -15.23 10.63
CA LEU A 183 0.30 -16.24 11.19
C LEU A 183 0.98 -17.61 11.25
N GLN A 184 1.71 -18.03 10.20
CA GLN A 184 2.48 -19.27 10.21
C GLN A 184 3.54 -19.31 11.32
N MET A 185 4.21 -18.19 11.58
CA MET A 185 5.23 -18.11 12.63
C MET A 185 4.63 -18.14 14.04
N LEU A 186 3.42 -17.60 14.21
CA LEU A 186 2.70 -17.57 15.48
C LEU A 186 2.00 -18.90 15.79
N ILE A 187 1.39 -19.55 14.80
CA ILE A 187 0.65 -20.82 15.00
C ILE A 187 1.55 -21.96 15.46
N LYS A 188 2.79 -22.02 14.99
CA LYS A 188 3.72 -23.10 15.32
C LYS A 188 4.17 -23.14 16.80
N ASN A 189 3.87 -22.10 17.57
CA ASN A 189 4.35 -21.96 18.93
C ASN A 189 3.19 -21.51 19.82
N GLU A 190 2.75 -22.38 20.68
CA GLU A 190 1.61 -22.14 21.57
C GLU A 190 1.87 -21.01 22.58
N LEU A 191 3.13 -20.80 22.98
CA LEU A 191 3.53 -19.80 23.96
C LEU A 191 4.68 -18.94 23.46
N VAL A 192 4.57 -17.63 23.63
CA VAL A 192 5.63 -16.66 23.31
C VAL A 192 6.91 -16.91 24.14
N SER A 193 6.75 -17.48 25.35
CA SER A 193 7.86 -17.88 26.22
C SER A 193 8.82 -18.88 25.57
N GLU A 194 8.32 -19.79 24.73
CA GLU A 194 9.09 -20.83 24.06
C GLU A 194 9.82 -20.36 22.81
N LEU A 195 9.41 -19.21 22.25
CA LEU A 195 10.06 -18.62 21.08
C LEU A 195 11.51 -18.24 21.39
N SER A 196 12.43 -18.58 20.50
CA SER A 196 13.78 -18.04 20.57
C SER A 196 13.78 -16.54 20.25
N TRP A 197 14.71 -15.77 20.81
CA TRP A 197 14.83 -14.33 20.55
C TRP A 197 14.95 -14.01 19.06
N ARG A 198 15.61 -14.84 18.28
CA ARG A 198 15.70 -14.69 16.84
C ARG A 198 14.36 -14.75 16.13
N ARG A 199 13.51 -15.71 16.54
CA ARG A 199 12.15 -15.80 16.00
C ARG A 199 11.31 -14.58 16.39
N ILE A 200 11.48 -14.08 17.62
CA ILE A 200 10.84 -12.84 18.07
C ILE A 200 11.21 -11.68 17.13
N TYR A 201 12.52 -11.47 16.89
CA TYR A 201 12.96 -10.40 15.99
C TYR A 201 12.61 -10.65 14.52
N ALA A 202 12.56 -11.91 14.07
CA ALA A 202 12.08 -12.23 12.71
C ALA A 202 10.58 -11.92 12.54
N ILE A 203 9.74 -12.24 13.54
CA ILE A 203 8.32 -11.86 13.55
C ILE A 203 8.20 -10.34 13.57
N ALA A 204 8.93 -9.66 14.44
CA ALA A 204 8.93 -8.21 14.56
C ALA A 204 9.42 -7.51 13.27
N LEU A 205 10.41 -8.08 12.58
CA LEU A 205 10.88 -7.59 11.28
C LEU A 205 9.80 -7.66 10.21
N ILE A 206 9.10 -8.80 10.09
CA ILE A 206 8.03 -8.96 9.10
C ILE A 206 6.84 -8.06 9.45
N ALA A 207 6.49 -7.94 10.73
CA ALA A 207 5.47 -7.00 11.18
C ALA A 207 5.88 -5.55 10.91
N GLY A 208 7.16 -5.19 11.10
CA GLY A 208 7.73 -3.90 10.74
C GLY A 208 7.64 -3.62 9.24
N LEU A 209 7.98 -4.60 8.40
CA LEU A 209 7.83 -4.48 6.94
C LEU A 209 6.37 -4.26 6.52
N ALA A 210 5.42 -4.99 7.10
CA ALA A 210 3.99 -4.77 6.83
C ALA A 210 3.54 -3.36 7.29
N SER A 211 4.04 -2.90 8.43
CA SER A 211 3.69 -1.60 9.01
C SER A 211 4.29 -0.41 8.23
N PHE A 212 5.38 -0.59 7.48
CA PHE A 212 5.88 0.44 6.56
C PHE A 212 4.88 0.80 5.47
N PHE A 213 4.02 -0.15 5.09
CA PHE A 213 3.01 0.01 4.07
C PHE A 213 1.61 0.31 4.61
N SER A 214 1.34 0.06 5.90
CA SER A 214 0.02 0.27 6.49
C SER A 214 0.11 0.66 7.95
N GLU A 215 -0.18 1.91 8.25
CA GLU A 215 -0.25 2.42 9.63
C GLU A 215 -1.41 1.78 10.40
N LEU A 216 -2.51 1.44 9.72
CA LEU A 216 -3.62 0.69 10.32
C LEU A 216 -3.17 -0.69 10.81
N PHE A 217 -2.30 -1.37 10.04
CA PHE A 217 -1.71 -2.64 10.48
C PHE A 217 -0.83 -2.43 11.72
N LEU A 218 0.01 -1.37 11.74
CA LEU A 218 0.85 -1.04 12.90
C LEU A 218 0.00 -0.77 14.14
N LEU A 219 -1.08 0.02 14.00
CA LEU A 219 -2.01 0.28 15.09
C LEU A 219 -2.62 -1.03 15.63
N GLY A 220 -3.15 -1.88 14.75
CA GLY A 220 -3.71 -3.19 15.11
C GLY A 220 -2.68 -4.08 15.81
N TRP A 221 -1.44 -4.11 15.30
CA TRP A 221 -0.34 -4.87 15.91
C TRP A 221 -0.02 -4.39 17.31
N VAL A 222 0.14 -3.08 17.50
CA VAL A 222 0.42 -2.47 18.81
C VAL A 222 -0.72 -2.75 19.79
N VAL A 223 -1.97 -2.55 19.38
CA VAL A 223 -3.14 -2.77 20.24
C VAL A 223 -3.23 -4.25 20.67
N ILE A 224 -3.10 -5.20 19.75
CA ILE A 224 -3.17 -6.63 20.06
C ILE A 224 -2.06 -7.01 21.05
N HIS A 225 -0.81 -6.64 20.80
CA HIS A 225 0.31 -6.99 21.66
C HIS A 225 0.25 -6.26 23.01
N PHE A 226 -0.28 -5.05 23.05
CA PHE A 226 -0.55 -4.33 24.29
C PHE A 226 -1.60 -5.05 25.15
N ILE A 227 -2.71 -5.47 24.55
CA ILE A 227 -3.74 -6.26 25.25
C ILE A 227 -3.16 -7.57 25.81
N PHE A 228 -2.36 -8.28 25.01
CA PHE A 228 -1.70 -9.51 25.49
C PHE A 228 -0.70 -9.22 26.61
N LEU A 229 0.02 -8.13 26.56
CA LEU A 229 0.95 -7.72 27.61
C LEU A 229 0.19 -7.41 28.91
N VAL A 230 -0.86 -6.58 28.82
CA VAL A 230 -1.72 -6.25 29.97
C VAL A 230 -2.37 -7.50 30.55
N ASN A 231 -2.93 -8.39 29.73
CA ASN A 231 -3.51 -9.65 30.20
C ASN A 231 -2.50 -10.56 30.89
N HIS A 232 -1.26 -10.62 30.41
CA HIS A 232 -0.17 -11.35 31.05
C HIS A 232 0.13 -10.83 32.46
N TYR A 233 0.10 -9.49 32.64
CA TYR A 233 0.28 -8.86 33.95
C TYR A 233 -0.91 -9.06 34.88
N LEU A 234 -2.15 -8.97 34.36
CA LEU A 234 -3.35 -9.10 35.17
C LEU A 234 -3.61 -10.54 35.63
N ASN A 235 -3.29 -11.55 34.82
CA ASN A 235 -3.51 -12.96 35.16
C ASN A 235 -2.53 -13.49 36.22
N GLY A 236 -1.42 -12.79 36.46
CA GLY A 236 -0.44 -13.15 37.51
C GLY A 236 -0.70 -12.54 38.88
N ASN A 237 -1.53 -11.48 38.98
CA ASN A 237 -1.64 -10.68 40.21
C ASN A 237 -3.05 -10.07 40.36
N ASN A 238 -3.54 -10.02 41.60
CA ASN A 238 -4.71 -9.22 41.95
C ASN A 238 -4.36 -7.74 41.82
N TRP A 239 -4.81 -7.09 40.74
CA TRP A 239 -4.52 -5.68 40.38
C TRP A 239 -4.78 -4.68 41.53
N ARG A 240 -5.62 -5.04 42.54
CA ARG A 240 -5.96 -4.19 43.69
C ARG A 240 -4.90 -4.21 44.79
N THR A 241 -4.02 -5.20 44.82
CA THR A 241 -3.04 -5.41 45.93
C THR A 241 -1.58 -5.37 45.47
N THR A 242 -1.33 -5.33 44.16
CA THR A 242 0.01 -5.40 43.55
C THR A 242 0.79 -4.11 43.77
N LYS A 243 1.95 -4.19 44.45
CA LYS A 243 2.87 -3.07 44.63
C LYS A 243 3.64 -2.80 43.32
N TRP A 244 4.01 -1.56 43.08
CA TRP A 244 4.78 -1.13 41.89
C TRP A 244 6.08 -1.96 41.69
N ARG A 245 6.71 -2.41 42.75
CA ARG A 245 7.91 -3.27 42.66
C ARG A 245 7.61 -4.63 42.02
N GLU A 246 6.50 -5.26 42.35
CA GLU A 246 6.08 -6.55 41.76
C GLU A 246 5.75 -6.40 40.28
N ILE A 247 5.22 -5.23 39.86
CA ILE A 247 5.00 -4.91 38.46
C ILE A 247 6.35 -4.81 37.73
N LEU A 248 7.35 -4.15 38.32
CA LEU A 248 8.69 -4.00 37.74
C LEU A 248 9.42 -5.37 37.68
N ASP A 249 9.28 -6.21 38.67
CA ASP A 249 9.87 -7.56 38.67
C ASP A 249 9.23 -8.44 37.60
N ASN A 250 7.91 -8.33 37.38
CA ASN A 250 7.22 -9.00 36.28
C ASN A 250 7.66 -8.48 34.90
N PHE A 251 8.03 -7.19 34.76
CA PHE A 251 8.65 -6.66 33.55
C PHE A 251 10.01 -7.32 33.27
N ASN A 252 10.71 -7.75 34.28
CA ASN A 252 12.01 -8.41 34.14
C ASN A 252 11.92 -9.88 33.69
N ASN A 253 10.72 -10.47 33.67
CA ASN A 253 10.48 -11.81 33.16
C ASN A 253 10.80 -11.91 31.65
N ASN A 254 11.41 -13.02 31.24
CA ASN A 254 11.81 -13.27 29.85
C ASN A 254 10.62 -13.23 28.86
N GLU A 255 9.45 -13.68 29.28
CA GLU A 255 8.22 -13.61 28.46
C GLU A 255 7.76 -12.17 28.25
N SER A 256 7.73 -11.37 29.31
CA SER A 256 7.38 -9.96 29.23
C SER A 256 8.32 -9.19 28.30
N LYS A 257 9.63 -9.43 28.39
CA LYS A 257 10.64 -8.84 27.50
C LYS A 257 10.39 -9.21 26.04
N LYS A 258 10.05 -10.47 25.73
CA LYS A 258 9.73 -10.93 24.38
C LYS A 258 8.46 -10.26 23.84
N ARG A 259 7.40 -10.16 24.66
CA ARG A 259 6.14 -9.48 24.29
C ARG A 259 6.36 -7.98 24.05
N THR A 260 7.13 -7.32 24.92
CA THR A 260 7.52 -5.92 24.78
C THR A 260 8.34 -5.70 23.50
N SER A 261 9.27 -6.61 23.18
CA SER A 261 10.03 -6.54 21.92
C SER A 261 9.14 -6.69 20.68
N LEU A 262 8.15 -7.60 20.69
CA LEU A 262 7.17 -7.73 19.59
C LEU A 262 6.34 -6.47 19.41
N LEU A 263 5.99 -5.79 20.50
CA LEU A 263 5.22 -4.55 20.45
C LEU A 263 6.07 -3.37 19.97
N LEU A 264 7.24 -3.16 20.58
CA LEU A 264 8.03 -1.95 20.36
C LEU A 264 8.84 -1.98 19.06
N THR A 265 9.35 -3.13 18.63
CA THR A 265 10.26 -3.18 17.48
C THR A 265 9.62 -2.67 16.18
N PRO A 266 8.41 -3.09 15.75
CA PRO A 266 7.76 -2.53 14.56
C PRO A 266 7.46 -1.04 14.70
N PHE A 267 7.11 -0.57 15.90
CA PHE A 267 6.88 0.85 16.18
C PHE A 267 8.16 1.67 16.02
N LEU A 268 9.27 1.20 16.59
CA LEU A 268 10.59 1.85 16.51
C LEU A 268 11.14 1.87 15.08
N MET A 269 10.92 0.80 14.31
CA MET A 269 11.33 0.74 12.90
C MET A 269 10.62 1.81 12.04
N ASN A 270 9.41 2.22 12.41
CA ASN A 270 8.64 3.23 11.70
C ASN A 270 8.87 4.67 12.20
N LEU A 271 9.81 4.92 13.13
CA LEU A 271 10.11 6.28 13.56
C LEU A 271 10.60 7.15 12.39
N PRO A 272 10.23 8.45 12.34
CA PRO A 272 9.34 9.13 13.29
C PRO A 272 7.85 9.06 12.92
N ILE A 273 7.48 8.45 11.80
CA ILE A 273 6.08 8.39 11.32
C ILE A 273 5.16 7.73 12.35
N SER A 274 5.64 6.69 13.04
CA SER A 274 4.87 6.02 14.11
C SER A 274 4.46 6.95 15.26
N LEU A 275 5.13 8.09 15.46
CA LEU A 275 4.72 9.09 16.45
C LEU A 275 3.39 9.76 16.07
N SER A 276 3.04 9.80 14.78
CA SER A 276 1.76 10.33 14.33
C SER A 276 0.58 9.52 14.85
N LEU A 277 0.75 8.20 15.09
CA LEU A 277 -0.26 7.36 15.74
C LEU A 277 -0.62 7.85 17.15
N ILE A 278 0.31 8.50 17.84
CA ILE A 278 0.09 9.04 19.19
C ILE A 278 -0.50 10.44 19.11
N THR A 279 0.04 11.29 18.22
CA THR A 279 -0.35 12.71 18.11
C THR A 279 -1.62 12.92 17.29
N HIS A 280 -1.81 12.15 16.22
CA HIS A 280 -2.93 12.27 15.27
C HIS A 280 -3.45 10.89 14.84
N PRO A 281 -4.01 10.07 15.74
CA PRO A 281 -4.32 8.66 15.49
C PRO A 281 -5.28 8.45 14.31
N ILE A 282 -6.29 9.32 14.15
CA ILE A 282 -7.26 9.22 13.05
C ILE A 282 -6.60 9.56 11.70
N ALA A 283 -5.76 10.60 11.66
CA ALA A 283 -5.07 11.00 10.44
C ALA A 283 -4.08 9.92 9.95
N SER A 284 -3.54 9.12 10.87
CA SER A 284 -2.63 8.01 10.56
C SER A 284 -3.32 6.78 9.96
N LEU A 285 -4.66 6.72 9.95
CA LEU A 285 -5.41 5.59 9.37
C LEU A 285 -5.55 5.67 7.84
N ARG A 286 -4.72 6.46 7.19
CA ARG A 286 -4.70 6.60 5.74
C ARG A 286 -4.05 5.38 5.09
N GLU A 287 -4.64 4.95 3.99
CA GLU A 287 -3.98 4.01 3.07
C GLU A 287 -2.99 4.78 2.21
N PRO A 288 -1.78 4.25 1.93
CA PRO A 288 -0.82 4.86 1.02
C PRO A 288 -1.39 5.13 -0.37
N GLY A 289 -1.01 6.27 -0.94
CA GLY A 289 -1.38 6.67 -2.29
C GLY A 289 -2.54 7.66 -2.38
N LEU A 290 -3.18 7.72 -3.55
CA LEU A 290 -4.27 8.65 -3.80
C LEU A 290 -5.52 8.29 -3.02
N SER A 291 -6.23 9.30 -2.52
CA SER A 291 -7.50 9.13 -1.82
C SER A 291 -8.54 8.47 -2.70
N LEU A 292 -9.11 7.35 -2.26
CA LEU A 292 -10.11 6.58 -2.98
C LEU A 292 -11.24 6.16 -2.05
N ALA A 293 -12.47 6.19 -2.57
CA ALA A 293 -13.65 5.79 -1.82
C ALA A 293 -13.52 4.38 -1.23
N SER A 294 -13.99 4.20 -0.01
CA SER A 294 -14.05 2.94 0.72
C SER A 294 -15.50 2.52 0.95
N GLY A 295 -15.70 1.26 1.35
CA GLY A 295 -17.02 0.72 1.67
C GLY A 295 -17.67 1.37 2.88
N ASP A 296 -18.98 1.36 2.88
CA ASP A 296 -19.78 1.70 4.05
C ASP A 296 -19.80 0.55 5.06
N GLN A 297 -20.43 0.79 6.20
CA GLN A 297 -20.49 -0.20 7.29
C GLN A 297 -21.17 -1.51 6.88
N LEU A 298 -22.25 -1.44 6.07
CA LEU A 298 -22.95 -2.63 5.58
C LEU A 298 -22.08 -3.43 4.61
N SER A 299 -21.34 -2.74 3.74
CA SER A 299 -20.37 -3.38 2.86
C SER A 299 -19.32 -4.14 3.66
N VAL A 300 -18.73 -3.52 4.68
CA VAL A 300 -17.69 -4.15 5.53
C VAL A 300 -18.24 -5.37 6.27
N LEU A 301 -19.49 -5.33 6.76
CA LEU A 301 -20.14 -6.48 7.43
C LEU A 301 -20.14 -7.74 6.55
N ILE A 302 -20.31 -7.59 5.26
CA ILE A 302 -20.32 -8.70 4.29
C ILE A 302 -18.94 -8.94 3.67
N PHE A 303 -17.87 -8.55 4.34
CA PHE A 303 -16.47 -8.68 3.86
C PHE A 303 -16.14 -7.89 2.60
N ASN A 304 -16.95 -6.89 2.23
CA ASN A 304 -16.68 -6.02 1.11
C ASN A 304 -15.88 -4.80 1.57
N PRO A 305 -14.64 -4.61 1.11
CA PRO A 305 -13.87 -3.43 1.44
C PRO A 305 -14.41 -2.16 0.75
N GLY A 306 -15.29 -2.33 -0.24
CA GLY A 306 -15.90 -1.25 -1.01
C GLY A 306 -14.99 -0.65 -2.07
N GLY A 307 -15.40 0.51 -2.55
CA GLY A 307 -14.71 1.22 -3.63
C GLY A 307 -15.13 0.76 -5.03
N ILE A 308 -14.66 1.49 -6.03
CA ILE A 308 -14.93 1.19 -7.44
C ILE A 308 -14.16 -0.08 -7.84
N SER A 309 -14.78 -0.94 -8.65
CA SER A 309 -14.23 -2.25 -9.06
C SER A 309 -14.01 -3.25 -7.91
N ALA A 310 -14.74 -3.10 -6.80
CA ALA A 310 -14.81 -4.12 -5.77
C ALA A 310 -15.55 -5.37 -6.29
N PRO A 311 -15.23 -6.58 -5.78
CA PRO A 311 -15.95 -7.78 -6.16
C PRO A 311 -17.45 -7.70 -5.82
N PRO A 312 -18.31 -8.30 -6.65
CA PRO A 312 -19.76 -8.29 -6.44
C PRO A 312 -20.18 -9.20 -5.28
N LEU A 313 -21.43 -9.01 -4.80
CA LEU A 313 -21.99 -9.73 -3.66
C LEU A 313 -21.90 -11.25 -3.75
N PHE A 314 -22.03 -11.84 -4.94
CA PHE A 314 -21.96 -13.28 -5.12
C PHE A 314 -20.57 -13.89 -4.81
N ILE A 315 -19.49 -13.08 -4.82
CA ILE A 315 -18.15 -13.50 -4.37
C ILE A 315 -18.00 -13.30 -2.85
N LEU A 316 -18.73 -12.36 -2.27
CA LEU A 316 -18.62 -11.96 -0.87
C LEU A 316 -19.45 -12.87 0.06
N ALA A 317 -20.65 -13.24 -0.36
CA ALA A 317 -21.61 -14.02 0.43
C ALA A 317 -21.01 -15.32 1.04
N PRO A 318 -20.16 -16.08 0.34
CA PRO A 318 -19.53 -17.26 0.90
C PRO A 318 -18.76 -17.02 2.21
N PHE A 319 -18.04 -15.91 2.33
CA PHE A 319 -17.25 -15.62 3.54
C PHE A 319 -18.15 -15.38 4.77
N LEU A 320 -19.30 -14.76 4.60
CA LEU A 320 -20.29 -14.61 5.67
C LEU A 320 -20.81 -15.98 6.13
N ILE A 321 -21.13 -16.86 5.17
CA ILE A 321 -21.62 -18.21 5.48
C ILE A 321 -20.52 -19.03 6.18
N TYR A 322 -19.28 -18.94 5.75
CA TYR A 322 -18.15 -19.59 6.43
C TYR A 322 -18.00 -19.09 7.87
N LEU A 323 -18.13 -17.78 8.11
CA LEU A 323 -18.11 -17.21 9.46
C LEU A 323 -19.26 -17.78 10.32
N LEU A 324 -20.48 -17.82 9.82
CA LEU A 324 -21.63 -18.35 10.55
C LEU A 324 -21.46 -19.84 10.89
N VAL A 325 -21.00 -20.64 9.94
CA VAL A 325 -20.72 -22.08 10.15
C VAL A 325 -19.63 -22.30 11.20
N THR A 326 -18.56 -21.51 11.16
CA THR A 326 -17.48 -21.64 12.14
C THR A 326 -17.87 -21.15 13.54
N LEU A 327 -18.72 -20.12 13.65
CA LEU A 327 -19.26 -19.66 14.93
C LEU A 327 -20.21 -20.69 15.57
N ALA A 328 -20.95 -21.45 14.76
CA ALA A 328 -21.81 -22.54 15.24
C ALA A 328 -21.02 -23.74 15.76
N SER A 329 -19.74 -23.89 15.37
CA SER A 329 -18.87 -24.99 15.83
C SER A 329 -18.24 -24.69 17.18
N THR A 330 -18.25 -25.64 18.11
CA THR A 330 -17.59 -25.52 19.42
C THR A 330 -16.07 -25.47 19.27
N ASP A 331 -15.50 -26.24 18.32
CA ASP A 331 -14.07 -26.42 18.15
C ASP A 331 -13.39 -25.22 17.49
N GLN A 332 -14.07 -24.56 16.52
CA GLN A 332 -13.53 -23.43 15.75
C GLN A 332 -14.11 -22.07 16.20
N ARG A 333 -14.85 -22.05 17.30
CA ARG A 333 -15.49 -20.82 17.81
C ARG A 333 -14.48 -19.74 18.19
N LYS A 334 -13.34 -20.10 18.80
CA LYS A 334 -12.33 -19.10 19.22
C LYS A 334 -11.78 -18.27 18.05
N PRO A 335 -11.20 -18.88 16.98
CA PRO A 335 -10.74 -18.11 15.84
C PRO A 335 -11.89 -17.37 15.11
N ALA A 336 -13.09 -17.94 15.07
CA ALA A 336 -14.27 -17.29 14.49
C ALA A 336 -14.70 -16.04 15.29
N ILE A 337 -14.63 -16.08 16.61
CA ILE A 337 -14.88 -14.90 17.48
C ILE A 337 -13.81 -13.83 17.24
N ILE A 338 -12.53 -14.20 17.10
CA ILE A 338 -11.45 -13.24 16.77
C ILE A 338 -11.74 -12.59 15.41
N ALA A 339 -12.14 -13.38 14.41
CA ALA A 339 -12.52 -12.84 13.10
C ALA A 339 -13.72 -11.88 13.20
N LEU A 340 -14.75 -12.23 13.98
CA LEU A 340 -15.91 -11.37 14.21
C LEU A 340 -15.53 -10.07 14.93
N LEU A 341 -14.70 -10.14 15.96
CA LEU A 341 -14.21 -8.95 16.69
C LEU A 341 -13.39 -8.05 15.75
N THR A 342 -12.51 -8.64 14.94
CA THR A 342 -11.74 -7.88 13.94
C THR A 342 -12.64 -7.20 12.91
N LEU A 343 -13.68 -7.90 12.46
CA LEU A 343 -14.67 -7.35 11.54
C LEU A 343 -15.48 -6.21 12.20
N SER A 344 -15.82 -6.34 13.48
CA SER A 344 -16.51 -5.29 14.25
C SER A 344 -15.66 -4.02 14.37
N VAL A 345 -14.35 -4.18 14.61
CA VAL A 345 -13.41 -3.05 14.59
C VAL A 345 -13.34 -2.43 13.19
N ALA A 346 -13.29 -3.24 12.14
CA ALA A 346 -13.29 -2.76 10.76
C ALA A 346 -14.55 -1.95 10.43
N ILE A 347 -15.72 -2.42 10.86
CA ILE A 347 -17.02 -1.71 10.71
C ILE A 347 -16.99 -0.36 11.45
N THR A 348 -16.50 -0.35 12.69
CA THR A 348 -16.38 0.87 13.48
C THR A 348 -15.45 1.88 12.80
N LEU A 349 -14.28 1.45 12.32
CA LEU A 349 -13.33 2.32 11.63
C LEU A 349 -13.89 2.85 10.30
N SER A 350 -14.67 2.06 9.56
CA SER A 350 -15.28 2.51 8.30
C SER A 350 -16.35 3.61 8.48
N SER A 351 -16.79 3.89 9.72
CA SER A 351 -17.69 5.01 10.02
C SER A 351 -16.97 6.35 10.10
N TYR A 352 -15.64 6.35 10.32
CA TYR A 352 -14.88 7.58 10.42
C TYR A 352 -14.48 8.10 9.04
N TYR A 353 -14.51 9.43 8.92
CA TYR A 353 -14.04 10.14 7.75
C TYR A 353 -12.67 10.75 8.04
N ILE A 354 -11.75 10.57 7.11
CA ILE A 354 -10.42 11.19 7.14
C ILE A 354 -10.37 12.23 6.05
N GLU A 355 -9.86 13.40 6.36
CA GLU A 355 -9.57 14.40 5.34
C GLU A 355 -8.40 13.92 4.47
N GLY A 356 -8.65 13.80 3.16
CA GLY A 356 -7.60 13.55 2.19
C GLY A 356 -6.65 14.75 2.07
N ASN A 357 -5.43 14.52 1.60
CA ASN A 357 -4.48 15.60 1.28
C ASN A 357 -4.94 16.43 0.07
N SER A 358 -5.75 15.86 -0.81
CA SER A 358 -6.54 16.56 -1.82
C SER A 358 -7.94 16.84 -1.27
N SER A 359 -8.52 17.99 -1.64
CA SER A 359 -9.85 18.42 -1.19
C SER A 359 -10.89 17.30 -1.23
N GLY A 360 -11.27 16.76 -0.10
CA GLY A 360 -12.28 15.72 0.05
C GLY A 360 -12.08 14.87 1.29
N SER A 361 -13.18 14.48 1.93
CA SER A 361 -13.19 13.51 3.02
C SER A 361 -13.46 12.10 2.47
N GLN A 362 -12.74 11.11 2.96
CA GLN A 362 -12.95 9.71 2.62
C GLN A 362 -13.12 8.87 3.90
N ARG A 363 -13.85 7.77 3.80
CA ARG A 363 -13.94 6.80 4.89
C ARG A 363 -12.62 6.05 5.08
N VAL A 364 -12.33 5.65 6.31
CA VAL A 364 -11.17 4.80 6.61
C VAL A 364 -11.25 3.49 5.82
N TRP A 365 -10.16 3.14 5.16
CA TRP A 365 -10.03 1.85 4.48
C TRP A 365 -9.68 0.74 5.47
N SER A 366 -10.60 -0.18 5.68
CA SER A 366 -10.47 -1.29 6.64
C SER A 366 -9.96 -2.62 6.01
N GLY A 367 -9.49 -2.58 4.76
CA GLY A 367 -9.02 -3.76 4.02
C GLY A 367 -8.10 -4.71 4.80
N PRO A 368 -7.03 -4.24 5.45
CA PRO A 368 -6.12 -5.10 6.23
C PRO A 368 -6.83 -5.92 7.33
N LEU A 369 -7.80 -5.33 8.03
CA LEU A 369 -8.56 -6.01 9.08
C LEU A 369 -9.52 -7.05 8.51
N ILE A 370 -10.23 -6.70 7.43
CA ILE A 370 -11.12 -7.64 6.74
C ILE A 370 -10.33 -8.83 6.21
N LEU A 371 -9.14 -8.59 5.64
CA LEU A 371 -8.27 -9.64 5.11
C LEU A 371 -7.82 -10.63 6.19
N PHE A 372 -7.50 -10.12 7.38
CA PHE A 372 -7.16 -10.97 8.54
C PHE A 372 -8.35 -11.84 8.94
N ALA A 373 -9.55 -11.25 9.03
CA ALA A 373 -10.77 -12.00 9.33
C ALA A 373 -11.05 -13.06 8.24
N GLN A 374 -10.89 -12.75 6.97
CA GLN A 374 -11.04 -13.70 5.85
C GLN A 374 -10.08 -14.89 5.97
N LEU A 375 -8.81 -14.66 6.29
CA LEU A 375 -7.82 -15.73 6.45
C LEU A 375 -8.17 -16.65 7.64
N LEU A 376 -8.56 -16.08 8.79
CA LEU A 376 -8.97 -16.86 9.95
C LEU A 376 -10.23 -17.71 9.67
N VAL A 377 -11.21 -17.13 9.00
CA VAL A 377 -12.46 -17.83 8.64
C VAL A 377 -12.17 -18.98 7.68
N LEU A 378 -11.33 -18.78 6.66
CA LEU A 378 -10.93 -19.83 5.72
C LEU A 378 -10.20 -20.99 6.44
N LEU A 379 -9.20 -20.69 7.26
CA LEU A 379 -8.49 -21.72 8.01
C LEU A 379 -9.45 -22.51 8.92
N SER A 380 -10.37 -21.82 9.58
CA SER A 380 -11.31 -22.42 10.51
C SER A 380 -12.35 -23.31 9.82
N VAL A 381 -12.93 -22.86 8.70
CA VAL A 381 -13.96 -23.66 8.00
C VAL A 381 -13.38 -24.93 7.40
N PHE A 382 -12.16 -24.88 6.82
CA PHE A 382 -11.51 -26.07 6.29
C PHE A 382 -11.02 -27.02 7.38
N ALA A 383 -10.53 -26.50 8.53
CA ALA A 383 -10.21 -27.32 9.69
C ALA A 383 -11.45 -28.04 10.26
N LEU A 384 -12.58 -27.33 10.29
CA LEU A 384 -13.85 -27.92 10.67
C LEU A 384 -14.27 -29.03 9.70
N GLY A 385 -14.18 -28.77 8.39
CA GLY A 385 -14.50 -29.73 7.34
C GLY A 385 -13.71 -31.04 7.46
N GLU A 386 -12.39 -30.97 7.68
CA GLU A 386 -11.53 -32.14 7.85
C GLU A 386 -11.89 -32.98 9.08
N ARG A 387 -12.33 -32.35 10.16
CA ARG A 387 -12.78 -33.04 11.37
C ARG A 387 -14.18 -33.66 11.22
N LEU A 388 -15.07 -32.93 10.57
CA LEU A 388 -16.46 -33.38 10.42
C LEU A 388 -16.63 -34.53 9.41
N VAL A 389 -15.91 -34.53 8.29
CA VAL A 389 -16.09 -35.55 7.24
C VAL A 389 -15.94 -36.98 7.73
N PRO A 390 -14.92 -37.38 8.52
CA PRO A 390 -14.82 -38.73 9.10
C PRO A 390 -15.97 -39.05 10.08
N GLN A 391 -16.39 -38.08 10.88
CA GLN A 391 -17.48 -38.25 11.85
C GLN A 391 -18.83 -38.46 11.16
N LEU A 392 -19.09 -37.71 10.07
CA LEU A 392 -20.32 -37.82 9.29
C LEU A 392 -20.46 -39.19 8.62
N ARG A 393 -19.34 -39.80 8.18
CA ARG A 393 -19.36 -41.14 7.59
C ARG A 393 -19.83 -42.24 8.54
N GLN A 394 -19.73 -42.00 9.87
CA GLN A 394 -20.10 -42.95 10.91
C GLN A 394 -21.39 -42.58 11.64
N SER A 395 -22.01 -41.45 11.33
CA SER A 395 -23.22 -40.94 12.00
C SER A 395 -24.44 -41.07 11.11
N ASN A 396 -25.63 -41.17 11.74
CA ASN A 396 -26.91 -41.12 11.04
C ASN A 396 -27.13 -39.76 10.40
N PHE A 397 -27.90 -39.72 9.29
CA PHE A 397 -28.19 -38.51 8.58
C PHE A 397 -28.87 -37.46 9.48
N GLY A 398 -28.31 -36.27 9.55
CA GLY A 398 -28.80 -35.17 10.38
C GLY A 398 -28.35 -33.80 9.87
N PHE A 399 -28.66 -32.74 10.63
CA PHE A 399 -28.37 -31.35 10.25
C PHE A 399 -26.90 -31.10 9.88
N ARG A 400 -25.95 -31.79 10.54
CA ARG A 400 -24.52 -31.68 10.24
C ARG A 400 -24.17 -32.13 8.80
N HIS A 401 -24.87 -33.13 8.26
CA HIS A 401 -24.70 -33.57 6.87
C HIS A 401 -25.17 -32.49 5.90
N ILE A 402 -26.32 -31.88 6.18
CA ILE A 402 -26.87 -30.79 5.37
C ILE A 402 -25.92 -29.58 5.38
N ALA A 403 -25.43 -29.18 6.56
CA ALA A 403 -24.47 -28.08 6.69
C ALA A 403 -23.15 -28.36 5.92
N SER A 404 -22.64 -29.60 5.98
CA SER A 404 -21.43 -29.99 5.23
C SER A 404 -21.63 -29.93 3.73
N VAL A 405 -22.77 -30.43 3.23
CA VAL A 405 -23.12 -30.37 1.79
C VAL A 405 -23.24 -28.90 1.34
N ILE A 406 -23.98 -28.07 2.09
CA ILE A 406 -24.12 -26.65 1.78
C ILE A 406 -22.74 -25.97 1.72
N THR A 407 -21.88 -26.18 2.72
CA THR A 407 -20.54 -25.57 2.76
C THR A 407 -19.70 -26.02 1.57
N THR A 408 -19.78 -27.30 1.18
CA THR A 408 -19.05 -27.85 0.02
C THR A 408 -19.54 -27.20 -1.28
N VAL A 409 -20.87 -27.13 -1.48
CA VAL A 409 -21.48 -26.49 -2.64
C VAL A 409 -21.09 -25.02 -2.73
N ILE A 410 -21.11 -24.29 -1.62
CA ILE A 410 -20.70 -22.89 -1.55
C ILE A 410 -19.21 -22.73 -1.87
N THR A 411 -18.36 -23.66 -1.45
CA THR A 411 -16.93 -23.65 -1.77
C THR A 411 -16.69 -23.82 -3.27
N ILE A 412 -17.35 -24.78 -3.90
CA ILE A 412 -17.27 -24.99 -5.35
C ILE A 412 -17.82 -23.76 -6.09
N TYR A 413 -18.96 -23.24 -5.66
CA TYR A 413 -19.54 -22.03 -6.20
C TYR A 413 -18.56 -20.83 -6.10
N SER A 414 -17.91 -20.63 -4.94
CA SER A 414 -16.95 -19.55 -4.74
C SER A 414 -15.78 -19.61 -5.72
N ILE A 415 -15.25 -20.81 -5.95
CA ILE A 415 -14.14 -21.03 -6.89
C ILE A 415 -14.58 -20.68 -8.32
N ILE A 416 -15.72 -21.20 -8.75
CA ILE A 416 -16.27 -20.93 -10.10
C ILE A 416 -16.57 -19.44 -10.26
N ALA A 417 -17.23 -18.82 -9.29
CA ALA A 417 -17.57 -17.40 -9.32
C ALA A 417 -16.33 -16.50 -9.40
N VAL A 418 -15.28 -16.81 -8.64
CA VAL A 418 -13.99 -16.08 -8.67
C VAL A 418 -13.34 -16.25 -10.04
N ILE A 419 -13.25 -17.47 -10.58
CA ILE A 419 -12.65 -17.71 -11.90
C ILE A 419 -13.38 -16.93 -12.99
N LEU A 420 -14.71 -17.02 -13.03
CA LEU A 420 -15.51 -16.33 -14.03
C LEU A 420 -15.36 -14.80 -13.91
N TRP A 421 -15.44 -14.27 -12.70
CA TRP A 421 -15.35 -12.82 -12.50
C TRP A 421 -13.95 -12.27 -12.84
N THR A 422 -12.88 -12.91 -12.38
CA THR A 422 -11.50 -12.46 -12.62
C THR A 422 -11.11 -12.52 -14.10
N THR A 423 -11.62 -13.51 -14.84
CA THR A 423 -11.30 -13.67 -16.27
C THR A 423 -12.18 -12.80 -17.18
N THR A 424 -13.34 -12.33 -16.72
CA THR A 424 -14.26 -11.49 -17.48
C THR A 424 -14.21 -10.02 -17.05
N VAL A 425 -15.03 -9.65 -16.07
CA VAL A 425 -15.26 -8.26 -15.62
C VAL A 425 -14.12 -7.74 -14.73
N GLY A 426 -13.58 -8.61 -13.87
CA GLY A 426 -12.57 -8.23 -12.88
C GLY A 426 -11.24 -7.74 -13.49
N ALA A 427 -10.94 -8.10 -14.73
CA ALA A 427 -9.78 -7.59 -15.44
C ALA A 427 -9.92 -6.10 -15.84
N ASN A 428 -11.15 -5.56 -15.88
CA ASN A 428 -11.42 -4.14 -16.12
C ASN A 428 -11.32 -3.38 -14.80
N SER A 429 -10.10 -3.09 -14.38
CA SER A 429 -9.81 -2.40 -13.11
C SER A 429 -9.60 -0.91 -13.30
N LEU A 430 -9.53 -0.17 -12.17
CA LEU A 430 -9.11 1.22 -12.16
C LEU A 430 -7.63 1.36 -12.53
N VAL A 431 -6.80 0.41 -12.11
CA VAL A 431 -5.37 0.37 -12.45
C VAL A 431 -5.20 -0.18 -13.85
N LYS A 432 -4.71 0.66 -14.75
CA LYS A 432 -4.50 0.36 -16.17
C LYS A 432 -3.18 0.94 -16.66
N THR A 433 -2.75 0.51 -17.83
CA THR A 433 -1.59 1.05 -18.56
C THR A 433 -1.87 2.36 -19.27
N ASP A 434 -3.13 2.79 -19.35
CA ASP A 434 -3.53 4.01 -20.06
C ASP A 434 -3.24 5.24 -19.18
N GLN A 435 -2.17 5.96 -19.53
CA GLN A 435 -1.77 7.19 -18.86
C GLN A 435 -2.50 8.37 -19.47
N GLN A 436 -3.59 8.80 -18.85
CA GLN A 436 -4.15 10.11 -19.18
C GLN A 436 -3.30 11.18 -18.48
N GLN A 437 -2.56 11.95 -19.25
CA GLN A 437 -1.88 13.14 -18.74
C GLN A 437 -2.86 14.04 -17.99
N VAL A 438 -2.44 14.49 -16.81
CA VAL A 438 -3.26 15.35 -15.95
C VAL A 438 -3.33 16.75 -16.51
N VAL A 439 -2.24 17.23 -17.08
CA VAL A 439 -2.12 18.57 -17.72
C VAL A 439 -1.64 18.43 -19.17
N PRO A 440 -1.91 19.44 -20.04
CA PRO A 440 -1.40 19.44 -21.41
C PRO A 440 0.13 19.35 -21.49
N ALA A 441 0.64 18.68 -22.53
CA ALA A 441 2.07 18.39 -22.71
C ALA A 441 2.96 19.64 -22.66
N PHE A 442 2.54 20.77 -23.25
CA PHE A 442 3.33 22.01 -23.24
C PHE A 442 3.57 22.55 -21.82
N ILE A 443 2.63 22.31 -20.88
CA ILE A 443 2.80 22.71 -19.47
C ILE A 443 3.79 21.78 -18.79
N SER A 444 3.74 20.46 -19.08
CA SER A 444 4.66 19.50 -18.50
C SER A 444 6.11 19.73 -18.92
N ASP A 445 6.33 20.16 -20.17
CA ASP A 445 7.67 20.45 -20.69
C ASP A 445 8.32 21.64 -19.97
N LEU A 446 7.51 22.64 -19.59
CA LEU A 446 7.98 23.78 -18.82
C LEU A 446 8.41 23.44 -17.38
N ALA A 447 7.93 22.34 -16.81
CA ALA A 447 8.31 21.91 -15.46
C ALA A 447 9.83 21.66 -15.30
N ASN A 448 10.52 21.35 -16.40
CA ASN A 448 11.96 21.12 -16.44
C ASN A 448 12.79 22.40 -16.64
N THR A 449 12.13 23.55 -16.81
CA THR A 449 12.81 24.85 -16.96
C THR A 449 13.19 25.45 -15.61
N ASN A 450 14.00 26.52 -15.61
CA ASN A 450 14.35 27.25 -14.38
C ASN A 450 13.16 27.94 -13.71
N GLU A 451 12.08 28.19 -14.45
CA GLU A 451 10.86 28.78 -13.91
C GLU A 451 10.11 27.85 -12.97
N LYS A 452 10.17 26.53 -13.24
CA LYS A 452 9.47 25.48 -12.49
C LYS A 452 8.01 25.86 -12.19
N PRO A 453 7.20 26.11 -13.22
CA PRO A 453 5.84 26.60 -13.06
C PRO A 453 4.96 25.60 -12.31
N LYS A 454 3.98 26.13 -11.59
CA LYS A 454 2.91 25.35 -10.98
C LYS A 454 1.62 25.54 -11.76
N THR A 455 0.81 24.51 -11.78
CA THR A 455 -0.50 24.52 -12.44
C THR A 455 -1.59 24.20 -11.42
N LEU A 456 -2.56 25.08 -11.28
CA LEU A 456 -3.79 24.83 -10.56
C LEU A 456 -4.74 24.06 -11.46
N VAL A 457 -5.00 22.80 -11.13
CA VAL A 457 -5.96 21.95 -11.86
C VAL A 457 -7.29 21.99 -11.15
N ILE A 458 -8.35 22.37 -11.85
CA ILE A 458 -9.73 22.42 -11.36
C ILE A 458 -10.53 21.33 -12.08
N ARG A 459 -11.26 20.55 -11.31
CA ARG A 459 -12.16 19.49 -11.80
C ARG A 459 -13.53 19.67 -11.17
N LYS A 460 -14.58 19.46 -11.96
CA LYS A 460 -15.94 19.29 -11.46
C LYS A 460 -16.26 17.80 -11.43
N ASN A 461 -16.52 17.28 -10.24
CA ASN A 461 -16.95 15.90 -10.04
C ASN A 461 -18.36 15.94 -9.42
N ASN A 462 -19.36 15.57 -10.22
CA ASN A 462 -20.77 15.80 -9.92
C ASN A 462 -21.03 17.31 -9.66
N GLU A 463 -21.48 17.71 -8.48
CA GLU A 463 -21.72 19.11 -8.11
C GLU A 463 -20.56 19.72 -7.30
N GLN A 464 -19.53 18.93 -6.95
CA GLN A 464 -18.40 19.40 -6.15
C GLN A 464 -17.22 19.79 -7.05
N LEU A 465 -16.69 20.98 -6.80
CA LEU A 465 -15.42 21.43 -7.39
C LEU A 465 -14.27 20.90 -6.54
N GLN A 466 -13.36 20.22 -7.21
CA GLN A 466 -12.10 19.74 -6.64
C GLN A 466 -10.94 20.43 -7.33
N TYR A 467 -9.93 20.79 -6.58
CA TYR A 467 -8.71 21.34 -7.13
C TYR A 467 -7.46 20.67 -6.52
N PHE A 468 -6.39 20.70 -7.26
CA PHE A 468 -5.06 20.36 -6.78
C PHE A 468 -4.00 21.15 -7.56
N ILE A 469 -2.80 21.26 -6.99
CA ILE A 469 -1.68 21.98 -7.59
C ILE A 469 -0.63 20.96 -8.00
N THR A 470 -0.21 20.98 -9.25
CA THR A 470 0.81 20.10 -9.81
C THR A 470 1.96 20.89 -10.43
N ARG A 471 3.13 20.23 -10.59
CA ARG A 471 4.33 20.79 -11.26
C ARG A 471 4.75 20.01 -12.49
N GLY A 472 4.11 18.92 -12.80
CA GLY A 472 4.44 18.07 -13.94
C GLY A 472 3.20 17.50 -14.59
N ALA A 473 3.42 16.59 -15.53
CA ALA A 473 2.35 15.95 -16.31
C ALA A 473 1.40 15.16 -15.42
N ASP A 474 1.95 14.47 -14.41
CA ASP A 474 1.23 13.50 -13.60
C ASP A 474 1.59 13.61 -12.11
N LEU A 475 0.67 13.12 -11.28
CA LEU A 475 0.95 12.86 -9.86
C LEU A 475 1.81 11.59 -9.76
N GLN A 476 3.01 11.74 -9.22
CA GLN A 476 3.92 10.62 -9.04
C GLN A 476 3.61 9.82 -7.76
N LEU A 477 4.01 8.56 -7.77
CA LEU A 477 3.88 7.64 -6.65
C LEU A 477 4.54 8.20 -5.38
N GLY A 478 3.76 8.27 -4.29
CA GLY A 478 4.19 8.84 -3.02
C GLY A 478 3.91 10.33 -2.84
N ASN A 479 3.61 11.07 -3.90
CA ASN A 479 3.32 12.51 -3.78
C ASN A 479 2.09 12.79 -2.91
N ALA A 480 1.07 11.93 -2.98
CA ALA A 480 -0.13 12.09 -2.17
C ALA A 480 0.14 11.96 -0.66
N ASP A 481 1.09 11.11 -0.28
CA ASP A 481 1.45 10.86 1.12
C ASP A 481 2.29 12.01 1.71
N ILE A 482 3.05 12.69 0.85
CA ILE A 482 3.92 13.81 1.22
C ILE A 482 3.16 15.16 1.21
N ALA A 483 2.09 15.26 0.41
CA ALA A 483 1.36 16.50 0.20
C ALA A 483 0.89 17.15 1.52
N VAL A 484 1.00 18.47 1.59
CA VAL A 484 0.49 19.29 2.69
C VAL A 484 -0.79 19.97 2.25
N LYS A 485 -1.68 20.25 3.18
CA LYS A 485 -2.88 21.07 2.91
C LYS A 485 -2.47 22.41 2.30
N THR A 486 -3.20 22.84 1.29
CA THR A 486 -3.02 24.16 0.70
C THR A 486 -3.20 25.24 1.79
N PRO A 487 -2.30 26.24 1.89
CA PRO A 487 -2.46 27.33 2.83
C PRO A 487 -3.83 27.99 2.72
N GLU A 488 -4.42 28.35 3.88
CA GLU A 488 -5.79 28.89 3.91
C GLU A 488 -5.96 30.11 3.00
N GLN A 489 -4.95 30.97 2.93
CA GLN A 489 -4.94 32.14 2.06
C GLN A 489 -5.07 31.77 0.57
N VAL A 490 -4.35 30.74 0.13
CA VAL A 490 -4.44 30.25 -1.27
C VAL A 490 -5.77 29.55 -1.50
N HIS A 491 -6.23 28.74 -0.53
CA HIS A 491 -7.54 28.09 -0.60
C HIS A 491 -8.67 29.13 -0.75
N LYS A 492 -8.67 30.18 0.08
CA LYS A 492 -9.64 31.27 0.02
C LYS A 492 -9.65 31.93 -1.36
N VAL A 493 -8.47 32.25 -1.90
CA VAL A 493 -8.32 32.86 -3.23
C VAL A 493 -8.85 31.95 -4.35
N ILE A 494 -8.64 30.64 -4.26
CA ILE A 494 -9.19 29.68 -5.23
C ILE A 494 -10.72 29.63 -5.15
N VAL A 495 -11.28 29.67 -3.94
CA VAL A 495 -12.75 29.73 -3.74
C VAL A 495 -13.32 31.03 -4.28
N GLU A 496 -12.66 32.16 -4.03
CA GLU A 496 -13.06 33.48 -4.56
C GLU A 496 -13.00 33.49 -6.09
N LEU A 497 -11.95 32.92 -6.70
CA LEU A 497 -11.80 32.78 -8.15
C LEU A 497 -12.98 32.01 -8.77
N VAL A 498 -13.35 30.90 -8.18
CA VAL A 498 -14.46 30.07 -8.66
C VAL A 498 -15.81 30.78 -8.52
N ASN A 499 -15.97 31.60 -7.48
CA ASN A 499 -17.19 32.35 -7.21
C ASN A 499 -17.24 33.70 -7.98
N GLY A 500 -16.22 34.03 -8.73
CA GLY A 500 -16.19 35.27 -9.55
C GLY A 500 -15.89 36.55 -8.78
N VAL A 501 -15.33 36.48 -7.58
CA VAL A 501 -15.11 37.61 -6.66
C VAL A 501 -13.63 37.96 -6.49
N GLY A 502 -12.74 37.41 -7.30
CA GLY A 502 -11.30 37.39 -7.02
C GLY A 502 -10.47 38.53 -7.62
N SER A 503 -10.61 39.79 -7.20
CA SER A 503 -9.78 40.89 -7.70
C SER A 503 -8.27 40.75 -7.43
N THR A 504 -7.87 40.06 -6.37
CA THR A 504 -6.46 39.79 -6.00
C THR A 504 -5.99 38.38 -6.35
N SER A 505 -6.85 37.55 -6.98
CA SER A 505 -6.57 36.13 -7.20
C SER A 505 -5.32 35.92 -8.07
N SER A 506 -5.16 36.67 -9.17
CA SER A 506 -3.99 36.55 -10.03
C SER A 506 -2.68 36.94 -9.32
N GLN A 507 -2.70 37.95 -8.46
CA GLN A 507 -1.54 38.39 -7.69
C GLN A 507 -1.10 37.32 -6.69
N VAL A 508 -2.03 36.79 -5.90
CA VAL A 508 -1.70 35.77 -4.87
C VAL A 508 -1.24 34.46 -5.53
N LEU A 509 -1.96 33.98 -6.54
CA LEU A 509 -1.57 32.77 -7.28
C LEU A 509 -0.20 32.95 -7.94
N GLY A 510 0.05 34.13 -8.54
CA GLY A 510 1.32 34.47 -9.17
C GLY A 510 2.49 34.49 -8.17
N LEU A 511 2.31 35.03 -6.97
CA LEU A 511 3.34 35.06 -5.92
C LEU A 511 3.73 33.65 -5.45
N TYR A 512 2.79 32.69 -5.45
CA TYR A 512 3.07 31.27 -5.18
C TYR A 512 3.60 30.51 -6.39
N GLY A 513 3.89 31.20 -7.53
CA GLY A 513 4.42 30.59 -8.75
C GLY A 513 3.42 29.72 -9.50
N ILE A 514 2.12 29.90 -9.28
CA ILE A 514 1.08 29.27 -10.07
C ILE A 514 0.96 30.06 -11.36
N GLN A 515 1.55 29.53 -12.44
CA GLN A 515 1.59 30.20 -13.75
C GLN A 515 0.42 29.81 -14.64
N TYR A 516 -0.20 28.66 -14.37
CA TYR A 516 -1.31 28.15 -15.18
C TYR A 516 -2.47 27.71 -14.32
N ILE A 517 -3.68 27.93 -14.84
CA ILE A 517 -4.91 27.32 -14.34
C ILE A 517 -5.41 26.41 -15.45
N PHE A 518 -5.65 25.14 -15.13
CA PHE A 518 -6.19 24.16 -16.07
C PHE A 518 -7.52 23.61 -15.57
N MET A 519 -8.58 23.84 -16.33
CA MET A 519 -9.89 23.25 -16.08
C MET A 519 -10.07 22.05 -16.99
N LYS A 520 -10.07 20.85 -16.38
CA LYS A 520 -10.26 19.59 -17.10
C LYS A 520 -11.75 19.33 -17.31
N ASN A 521 -12.13 18.90 -18.54
CA ASN A 521 -13.50 18.61 -18.95
C ASN A 521 -14.45 19.79 -18.65
N PRO A 522 -14.37 20.89 -19.38
CA PRO A 522 -15.11 22.11 -19.11
C PRO A 522 -16.60 21.96 -19.48
N ALA A 523 -17.34 21.24 -18.63
CA ALA A 523 -18.80 21.09 -18.78
C ALA A 523 -19.59 22.33 -18.35
N ASP A 524 -18.94 23.27 -17.64
CA ASP A 524 -19.59 24.45 -17.06
C ASP A 524 -19.19 25.73 -17.76
N ALA A 525 -20.01 26.14 -18.75
CA ALA A 525 -19.81 27.38 -19.46
C ALA A 525 -19.91 28.62 -18.54
N GLY A 526 -20.60 28.52 -17.39
CA GLY A 526 -20.69 29.58 -16.41
C GLY A 526 -19.33 29.84 -15.75
N LEU A 527 -18.68 28.81 -15.27
CA LEU A 527 -17.37 28.90 -14.62
C LEU A 527 -16.27 29.37 -15.58
N LEU A 528 -16.33 28.97 -16.86
CA LEU A 528 -15.41 29.48 -17.88
C LEU A 528 -15.54 31.01 -18.04
N ARG A 529 -16.77 31.52 -18.14
CA ARG A 529 -17.04 32.97 -18.26
C ARG A 529 -16.63 33.71 -16.99
N THR A 530 -16.81 33.10 -15.85
CA THR A 530 -16.39 33.65 -14.54
C THR A 530 -14.89 33.88 -14.50
N ILE A 531 -14.09 32.90 -14.87
CA ILE A 531 -12.62 33.05 -14.89
C ILE A 531 -12.16 34.02 -15.95
N ASP A 532 -12.78 34.01 -17.15
CA ASP A 532 -12.49 34.98 -18.22
C ASP A 532 -12.80 36.41 -17.81
N GLY A 533 -13.81 36.62 -16.99
CA GLY A 533 -14.22 37.95 -16.52
C GLY A 533 -13.34 38.53 -15.42
N ILE A 534 -12.50 37.69 -14.75
CA ILE A 534 -11.59 38.16 -13.71
C ILE A 534 -10.29 38.65 -14.35
N GLY A 535 -9.86 39.85 -13.99
CA GLY A 535 -8.60 40.43 -14.48
C GLY A 535 -7.37 39.67 -14.02
N GLY A 536 -6.29 39.69 -14.82
CA GLY A 536 -5.01 39.07 -14.51
C GLY A 536 -4.85 37.64 -15.00
N PHE A 537 -5.81 37.08 -15.74
CA PHE A 537 -5.75 35.79 -16.40
C PHE A 537 -5.90 35.95 -17.93
N THR A 538 -5.11 35.22 -18.69
CA THR A 538 -5.17 35.22 -20.15
C THR A 538 -5.41 33.79 -20.62
N ARG A 539 -6.49 33.54 -21.36
CA ARG A 539 -6.79 32.23 -21.92
C ARG A 539 -5.72 31.87 -22.96
N SER A 540 -5.00 30.78 -22.73
CA SER A 540 -3.90 30.29 -23.58
C SER A 540 -4.33 29.19 -24.54
N SER A 541 -5.25 28.31 -24.10
CA SER A 541 -5.72 27.19 -24.91
C SER A 541 -7.13 26.78 -24.50
N ALA A 542 -7.90 26.32 -25.48
CA ALA A 542 -9.21 25.72 -25.25
C ALA A 542 -9.36 24.50 -26.18
N THR A 543 -9.47 23.33 -25.60
CA THR A 543 -9.63 22.04 -26.29
C THR A 543 -10.83 21.29 -25.71
N LYS A 544 -11.18 20.16 -26.32
CA LYS A 544 -12.22 19.27 -25.77
C LYS A 544 -11.82 18.70 -24.38
N ASP A 545 -10.52 18.56 -24.14
CA ASP A 545 -10.00 17.96 -22.89
C ASP A 545 -9.92 18.97 -21.74
N GLY A 546 -9.84 20.29 -22.08
CA GLY A 546 -9.79 21.33 -21.06
C GLY A 546 -9.43 22.71 -21.59
N VAL A 547 -9.51 23.67 -20.68
CA VAL A 547 -9.17 25.08 -20.94
C VAL A 547 -8.02 25.48 -20.01
N VAL A 548 -7.05 26.21 -20.59
CA VAL A 548 -5.87 26.70 -19.88
C VAL A 548 -5.88 28.23 -19.88
N TRP A 549 -5.67 28.80 -18.69
CA TRP A 549 -5.37 30.24 -18.52
C TRP A 549 -3.94 30.40 -18.00
N LYS A 550 -3.25 31.40 -18.50
CA LYS A 550 -1.98 31.87 -17.95
C LYS A 550 -2.25 32.93 -16.91
N VAL A 551 -1.57 32.85 -15.78
CA VAL A 551 -1.59 33.84 -14.70
C VAL A 551 -0.58 34.94 -15.05
N ASN A 552 -1.03 36.19 -15.20
CA ASN A 552 -0.17 37.30 -15.57
C ASN A 552 0.77 37.65 -14.38
N ASN A 553 2.01 38.01 -14.71
CA ASN A 553 3.06 38.40 -13.72
C ASN A 553 3.35 37.34 -12.64
N ALA A 554 3.12 36.06 -12.95
CA ALA A 554 3.48 34.99 -12.02
C ALA A 554 4.99 34.89 -11.86
N LEU A 555 5.44 34.70 -10.62
CA LEU A 555 6.86 34.53 -10.29
C LEU A 555 7.36 33.13 -10.68
N ALA A 556 8.63 33.05 -11.05
CA ALA A 556 9.36 31.78 -11.07
C ALA A 556 9.59 31.27 -9.63
N ARG A 557 10.04 30.03 -9.50
CA ARG A 557 10.25 29.41 -8.18
C ARG A 557 11.12 30.24 -7.24
N VAL A 558 12.25 30.76 -7.74
CA VAL A 558 13.12 31.70 -7.01
C VAL A 558 13.30 32.94 -7.88
N THR A 559 12.87 34.08 -7.38
CA THR A 559 12.87 35.34 -8.13
C THR A 559 13.47 36.43 -7.28
N TYR A 560 14.44 37.15 -7.82
CA TYR A 560 15.00 38.36 -7.23
C TYR A 560 14.29 39.58 -7.80
N GLN A 561 13.85 40.46 -6.92
CA GLN A 561 13.33 41.78 -7.26
C GLN A 561 14.32 42.84 -6.78
N SER A 562 14.85 43.64 -7.68
CA SER A 562 15.68 44.80 -7.32
C SER A 562 14.85 45.93 -6.72
N ASP A 563 15.46 46.85 -6.00
CA ASP A 563 14.81 48.06 -5.48
C ASP A 563 14.15 48.93 -6.58
N LEU A 564 14.62 48.79 -7.84
CA LEU A 564 14.01 49.41 -9.02
C LEU A 564 12.76 48.69 -9.53
N GLY A 565 12.32 47.60 -8.83
CA GLY A 565 11.13 46.84 -9.19
C GLY A 565 11.32 45.83 -10.33
N LYS A 566 12.55 45.63 -10.84
CA LYS A 566 12.82 44.66 -11.92
C LYS A 566 12.92 43.23 -11.34
N TYR A 567 12.18 42.30 -11.91
CA TYR A 567 12.21 40.88 -11.54
C TYR A 567 13.22 40.11 -12.39
N THR A 568 14.00 39.24 -11.75
CA THR A 568 14.96 38.35 -12.40
C THR A 568 14.80 36.93 -11.84
N THR A 569 14.57 35.95 -12.73
CA THR A 569 14.51 34.55 -12.36
C THR A 569 15.91 34.03 -12.01
N LEU A 570 16.04 33.37 -10.86
CA LEU A 570 17.29 32.77 -10.42
C LEU A 570 17.30 31.26 -10.73
N ASN A 571 18.50 30.74 -11.04
CA ASN A 571 18.69 29.31 -11.24
C ASN A 571 18.37 28.57 -9.94
N SER A 572 17.55 27.52 -10.04
CA SER A 572 17.15 26.74 -8.88
C SER A 572 17.05 25.25 -9.20
N THR A 573 17.67 24.44 -8.35
CA THR A 573 17.39 23.01 -8.25
C THR A 573 16.19 22.77 -7.31
N ASP A 574 15.84 21.53 -7.06
CA ASP A 574 14.68 21.24 -6.19
C ASP A 574 14.91 21.67 -4.73
N LYS A 575 16.17 21.73 -4.27
CA LYS A 575 16.53 21.99 -2.86
C LYS A 575 17.40 23.23 -2.65
N ALA A 576 17.94 23.79 -3.71
CA ALA A 576 18.91 24.87 -3.61
C ALA A 576 18.78 25.83 -4.77
N SER A 577 19.25 27.04 -4.57
CA SER A 577 19.49 28.05 -5.61
C SER A 577 20.78 28.77 -5.29
N THR A 578 21.64 28.91 -6.29
CA THR A 578 22.85 29.71 -6.20
C THR A 578 22.89 30.72 -7.33
N ALA A 579 23.09 31.98 -7.00
CA ALA A 579 23.11 33.07 -7.99
C ALA A 579 23.84 34.28 -7.43
N TYR A 580 24.32 35.15 -8.32
CA TYR A 580 24.79 36.49 -7.96
C TYR A 580 23.63 37.47 -8.07
N VAL A 581 23.44 38.31 -7.05
CA VAL A 581 22.47 39.42 -7.06
C VAL A 581 23.20 40.75 -7.14
N PRO A 582 22.78 41.67 -8.06
CA PRO A 582 23.56 42.86 -8.39
C PRO A 582 23.45 44.00 -7.38
N GLY A 583 22.58 43.92 -6.38
CA GLY A 583 22.34 44.99 -5.40
C GLY A 583 21.30 44.67 -4.38
N PRO A 584 20.88 45.67 -3.59
CA PRO A 584 19.79 45.56 -2.64
C PRO A 584 18.49 45.15 -3.30
N GLY A 585 17.63 44.42 -2.59
CA GLY A 585 16.35 43.94 -3.12
C GLY A 585 15.70 42.86 -2.27
N VAL A 586 14.80 42.13 -2.87
CA VAL A 586 14.05 41.03 -2.22
C VAL A 586 14.13 39.77 -3.06
N VAL A 587 14.50 38.67 -2.42
CA VAL A 587 14.39 37.32 -3.02
C VAL A 587 13.09 36.69 -2.56
N PHE A 588 12.23 36.33 -3.53
CA PHE A 588 11.00 35.61 -3.31
C PHE A 588 11.25 34.11 -3.55
N LEU A 589 10.76 33.28 -2.63
CA LEU A 589 10.67 31.84 -2.82
C LEU A 589 9.20 31.47 -2.97
N ALA A 590 8.77 31.21 -4.20
CA ALA A 590 7.39 30.89 -4.54
C ALA A 590 7.00 29.48 -4.06
N GLU A 591 7.14 29.20 -2.78
CA GLU A 591 6.87 27.94 -2.10
C GLU A 591 6.03 28.18 -0.84
N GLN A 592 5.48 27.11 -0.27
CA GLN A 592 4.89 27.19 1.06
C GLN A 592 5.97 27.53 2.09
N PHE A 593 5.61 28.32 3.10
CA PHE A 593 6.54 28.73 4.15
C PHE A 593 7.01 27.54 4.99
N ASP A 594 8.33 27.40 5.12
CA ASP A 594 8.98 26.47 6.05
C ASP A 594 10.19 27.14 6.69
N LYS A 595 10.32 26.99 8.01
CA LYS A 595 11.40 27.61 8.81
C LYS A 595 12.79 27.06 8.49
N SER A 596 12.88 25.93 7.83
CA SER A 596 14.13 25.25 7.47
C SER A 596 14.81 25.87 6.23
N TRP A 597 14.13 26.78 5.51
CA TRP A 597 14.76 27.52 4.43
C TRP A 597 15.78 28.51 4.95
N GLN A 598 16.98 28.49 4.41
CA GLN A 598 18.09 29.36 4.78
C GLN A 598 18.70 29.98 3.51
N LEU A 599 18.87 31.29 3.53
CA LEU A 599 19.59 32.01 2.49
C LEU A 599 20.87 32.60 3.08
N LEU A 600 21.99 32.32 2.46
CA LEU A 600 23.28 32.89 2.77
C LEU A 600 23.65 33.92 1.71
N LEU A 601 24.02 35.11 2.11
CA LEU A 601 24.59 36.17 1.27
C LEU A 601 26.07 36.31 1.64
N ASN A 602 26.97 36.07 0.69
CA ASN A 602 28.43 36.09 0.95
C ASN A 602 28.80 35.27 2.20
N GLY A 603 28.11 34.12 2.44
CA GLY A 603 28.29 33.25 3.60
C GLY A 603 27.58 33.68 4.88
N LYS A 604 26.95 34.87 4.93
CA LYS A 604 26.18 35.34 6.09
C LYS A 604 24.69 34.98 5.91
N GLN A 605 24.09 34.47 6.98
CA GLN A 605 22.67 34.09 6.95
C GLN A 605 21.76 35.32 6.93
N ILE A 606 20.84 35.39 5.98
CA ILE A 606 19.77 36.40 5.89
C ILE A 606 18.52 35.85 6.57
N LYS A 607 17.82 36.73 7.28
CA LYS A 607 16.58 36.40 7.98
C LYS A 607 15.47 36.04 7.01
N LEU A 608 14.81 34.90 7.25
CA LEU A 608 13.60 34.49 6.57
C LEU A 608 12.39 35.25 7.11
N GLU A 609 11.64 35.89 6.25
CA GLU A 609 10.41 36.60 6.57
C GLU A 609 9.25 36.10 5.69
N GLN A 610 8.03 36.49 6.02
CA GLN A 610 6.86 36.26 5.16
C GLN A 610 6.32 37.61 4.68
N ASN A 611 5.86 37.64 3.42
CA ASN A 611 5.10 38.79 2.97
C ASN A 611 3.64 38.72 3.51
N GLN A 612 2.83 39.75 3.22
CA GLN A 612 1.42 39.81 3.62
C GLN A 612 0.54 38.65 3.15
N PHE A 613 0.97 37.89 2.14
CA PHE A 613 0.28 36.73 1.58
C PHE A 613 0.90 35.39 2.03
N GLY A 614 1.84 35.40 3.00
CA GLY A 614 2.45 34.19 3.54
C GLY A 614 3.57 33.59 2.70
N VAL A 615 4.01 34.25 1.62
CA VAL A 615 5.11 33.77 0.78
C VAL A 615 6.45 34.06 1.45
N PRO A 616 7.40 33.09 1.50
CA PRO A 616 8.75 33.31 2.01
C PRO A 616 9.51 34.38 1.23
N ILE A 617 10.13 35.30 1.95
CA ILE A 617 10.97 36.36 1.39
C ILE A 617 12.26 36.53 2.16
N PHE A 618 13.32 37.00 1.46
CA PHE A 618 14.59 37.37 2.04
C PHE A 618 14.97 38.78 1.55
N LYS A 619 15.19 39.71 2.50
CA LYS A 619 15.62 41.06 2.17
C LYS A 619 17.14 41.11 2.03
N ILE A 620 17.59 41.40 0.82
CA ILE A 620 19.01 41.45 0.46
C ILE A 620 19.50 42.89 0.64
N PRO A 621 20.48 43.14 1.53
CA PRO A 621 20.97 44.50 1.81
C PRO A 621 22.01 45.02 0.82
N GLU A 622 22.74 44.15 0.15
CA GLU A 622 23.89 44.49 -0.71
C GLU A 622 24.04 43.48 -1.86
N ALA A 623 24.87 43.83 -2.83
CA ALA A 623 25.24 42.90 -3.91
C ALA A 623 26.09 41.72 -3.40
N GLY A 624 25.93 40.55 -3.97
CA GLY A 624 26.73 39.39 -3.59
C GLY A 624 26.22 38.06 -4.09
N ASP A 625 26.96 37.02 -3.73
CA ASP A 625 26.59 35.66 -4.03
C ASP A 625 25.59 35.14 -3.00
N ILE A 626 24.43 34.69 -3.48
CA ILE A 626 23.42 34.06 -2.65
C ILE A 626 23.45 32.56 -2.78
N SER A 627 23.22 31.85 -1.66
CA SER A 627 23.01 30.41 -1.60
C SER A 627 21.76 30.13 -0.77
N LEU A 628 20.68 29.73 -1.44
CA LEU A 628 19.42 29.32 -0.81
C LEU A 628 19.43 27.79 -0.70
N ILE A 629 19.24 27.28 0.52
CA ILE A 629 19.21 25.84 0.82
C ILE A 629 18.10 25.51 1.80
N HIS A 630 17.55 24.29 1.69
CA HIS A 630 16.65 23.75 2.72
C HIS A 630 17.46 22.89 3.71
N ASN A 631 17.39 23.22 5.00
CA ASN A 631 18.15 22.53 6.04
C ASN A 631 17.56 21.14 6.34
N GLY A 632 18.25 20.09 5.92
CA GLY A 632 17.84 18.69 6.11
C GLY A 632 18.53 17.95 7.26
N VAL A 633 19.17 18.65 8.23
CA VAL A 633 19.91 18.00 9.32
C VAL A 633 19.00 17.09 10.16
N SER A 634 17.84 17.58 10.57
CA SER A 634 16.88 16.79 11.34
C SER A 634 16.43 15.54 10.57
N ARG A 635 16.12 15.68 9.29
CA ARG A 635 15.73 14.54 8.43
C ARG A 635 16.82 13.49 8.35
N ARG A 636 18.06 13.89 8.11
CA ARG A 636 19.22 12.98 8.06
C ARG A 636 19.45 12.25 9.38
N ALA A 637 19.29 12.94 10.51
CA ALA A 637 19.41 12.32 11.84
C ALA A 637 18.34 11.23 12.05
N TRP A 638 17.08 11.48 11.68
CA TRP A 638 16.01 10.49 11.77
C TRP A 638 16.25 9.28 10.86
N ILE A 639 16.68 9.49 9.62
CA ILE A 639 16.99 8.40 8.68
C ILE A 639 18.15 7.54 9.20
N SER A 640 19.20 8.18 9.75
CA SER A 640 20.33 7.46 10.33
C SER A 640 19.89 6.60 11.52
N LEU A 641 19.08 7.14 12.42
CA LEU A 641 18.53 6.39 13.56
C LEU A 641 17.69 5.21 13.08
N GLN A 642 16.79 5.43 12.14
CA GLN A 642 15.92 4.40 11.59
C GLN A 642 16.71 3.28 10.91
N LEU A 643 17.74 3.63 10.13
CA LEU A 643 18.63 2.67 9.49
C LEU A 643 19.37 1.81 10.52
N ILE A 644 19.89 2.42 11.60
CA ILE A 644 20.56 1.70 12.69
C ILE A 644 19.58 0.70 13.33
N ILE A 645 18.35 1.13 13.65
CA ILE A 645 17.33 0.26 14.22
C ILE A 645 17.03 -0.90 13.27
N PHE A 646 16.79 -0.60 11.99
CA PHE A 646 16.45 -1.60 10.97
C PHE A 646 17.56 -2.66 10.81
N LEU A 647 18.82 -2.22 10.68
CA LEU A 647 19.97 -3.12 10.57
C LEU A 647 20.15 -3.96 11.85
N THR A 648 19.97 -3.36 13.02
CA THR A 648 20.03 -4.08 14.29
C THR A 648 18.99 -5.20 14.34
N VAL A 649 17.74 -4.91 13.96
CA VAL A 649 16.66 -5.91 13.93
C VAL A 649 16.97 -7.03 12.92
N ILE A 650 17.50 -6.70 11.74
CA ILE A 650 17.94 -7.70 10.76
C ILE A 650 18.99 -8.62 11.37
N VAL A 651 20.06 -8.07 11.96
CA VAL A 651 21.13 -8.86 12.58
C VAL A 651 20.59 -9.78 13.67
N LEU A 652 19.69 -9.29 14.52
CA LEU A 652 19.07 -10.09 15.57
C LEU A 652 18.13 -11.19 15.04
N ALA A 653 17.54 -10.99 13.87
CA ALA A 653 16.67 -11.95 13.20
C ALA A 653 17.44 -13.04 12.43
N LEU A 654 18.70 -12.78 12.02
CA LEU A 654 19.49 -13.72 11.23
C LEU A 654 19.80 -15.02 12.01
N PRO A 655 19.79 -16.20 11.34
CA PRO A 655 20.23 -17.44 11.96
C PRO A 655 21.72 -17.38 12.29
N ALA A 656 22.11 -17.62 13.56
CA ALA A 656 23.53 -17.82 13.86
C ALA A 656 24.02 -19.07 13.13
N GLY A 657 25.23 -19.01 12.61
CA GLY A 657 25.87 -20.17 12.03
C GLY A 657 25.76 -21.40 12.94
N ARG A 658 25.49 -22.56 12.37
CA ARG A 658 25.53 -23.81 13.10
C ARG A 658 26.87 -23.89 13.86
N LYS A 659 26.84 -23.93 15.19
CA LYS A 659 27.99 -24.44 15.93
C LYS A 659 28.30 -25.82 15.30
N ARG A 660 29.47 -25.98 14.71
CA ARG A 660 30.00 -27.31 14.41
C ARG A 660 29.84 -28.10 15.74
N ARG A 661 29.07 -29.18 15.72
CA ARG A 661 29.17 -30.18 16.77
C ARG A 661 30.63 -30.61 16.76
N GLU A 662 31.38 -30.23 17.76
CA GLU A 662 32.63 -30.89 18.07
C GLU A 662 32.24 -32.33 18.35
N VAL A 663 32.55 -33.23 17.43
CA VAL A 663 32.44 -34.66 17.65
C VAL A 663 33.44 -34.95 18.78
N PRO A 664 32.99 -35.49 19.93
CA PRO A 664 33.95 -35.85 20.97
C PRO A 664 34.97 -36.82 20.37
N LEU A 665 36.23 -36.58 20.63
CA LEU A 665 37.35 -37.42 20.16
C LEU A 665 37.29 -38.90 20.65
N GLU A 666 36.32 -39.21 21.49
CA GLU A 666 36.08 -40.57 22.04
C GLU A 666 35.34 -41.54 21.10
N GLU A 667 34.78 -41.07 19.96
CA GLU A 667 34.17 -41.95 18.96
C GLU A 667 35.09 -42.34 17.79
N LEU A 668 36.38 -42.04 17.89
CA LEU A 668 37.37 -42.33 16.85
C LEU A 668 38.48 -43.33 17.29
N VAL A 669 38.21 -44.14 18.35
CA VAL A 669 39.11 -45.24 18.72
C VAL A 669 38.41 -46.56 18.50
#